data_b298b70d8af0b4a65a11aedfe020294b
#
_entry.id   b298b70d8af0b4a65a11aedfe020294b
#
_cell.length_a   1.000
_cell.length_b   1.000
_cell.length_c   1.000
_cell.angle_alpha   90.00
_cell.angle_beta   90.00
_cell.angle_gamma   90.00
#
_symmetry.space_group_name_H-M   'P 1'
#
loop_
_entity.id
_entity.type
_entity.pdbx_description
1 polymer ?
#
loop_
_entity_poly.entity_id
_entity_poly.type
_entity_poly.pdbx_seq_one_letter_code
_entity_poly.pdbx_strand_id
1 'polypeptide(L)'
;MQVVRRAGLLAAMALLPAMLCAHAPPAAAGPLRAAEANLVLLEVRLGNQLLSDAVTGYEIGRDVYLPLGEMARLLTLAIRVSPGEGRASGYILTEDRAFSLDVPGRVADVAGRHEELDRAQFKLLSDDIYVASRLMARWLPVDLDLDMSSLALKVKPREQLPMQARLARRERGSLPGMPGGYADPGYPRLSTPYRMVDTPFIDQTIGLSTASVGGRRQTEAAYTAYLTTDLAGMEAALYASRNRHDPDAGLRLTLGRHDPDAGLLGPLRARTALFGSVPVPGVANVSASSPTGDGAVLSNRPLNQPTSFDRHTLQGALPPGWDVELYYNDALVGFQQSRGDGKYSFEDQPLAYGPNEFRLVFHGPLGQLRVERQHFLLEQSAVPRGALYYDLAAHRDRFGHQRALAQFEWGASDWLNATGGWQRLALPDGVQRSYANLGLRSYWKGMIATADVVHGDDGGKLAQLGLKTRLGQVALSASRAVLDRFSSEFFSPGADPVKTRDELRAEGVIAPGGASFYPLALQLRHDRLASGTRNIDLQGRIAAYRDGTALSNTLRWQSLGGRGLADGLFQASRRVAGVGLTGQLQYLIAPEAGLGSAALSADYYLNNGYLLNLGLTHAFHERETRLAGALNKSLGSYGLGVNAFYTNRGDYGLGVQFFMAMGWEPRAMRMTLDAQPMANMGAASVRVFLDKNLDGRMDEADEPISGAGLTINGANFLARTDASGLATLARLPAHQHTDIAVDPNSLDDPQWQPRTPGVRIVPRPGKVSSIDFPVGVTGEVDGTTYLYARGARRAIGDLRLEVVDYQRKVVASAVSASDGYYVITGIFPGEYFLRVAPEQLKRLGLTDTGMHMITIGKDGTVLNGRDLDVRAEDEA
;
A
#
# COMPACT_ATOMS: atom_id res chain seq x y z
N MET A 1 39.44 39.44 2.75
CA MET A 1 39.46 38.14 2.04
C MET A 1 38.36 37.14 2.46
N GLN A 2 37.86 37.18 3.68
CA GLN A 2 36.75 36.27 4.10
C GLN A 2 35.37 36.66 3.56
N VAL A 3 35.08 37.95 3.36
CA VAL A 3 33.78 38.41 2.82
C VAL A 3 33.62 38.11 1.33
N VAL A 4 34.68 38.13 0.55
CA VAL A 4 34.66 37.80 -0.90
C VAL A 4 34.48 36.30 -1.15
N ARG A 5 34.97 35.42 -0.26
CA ARG A 5 34.75 34.00 -0.33
C ARG A 5 33.31 33.59 0.06
N ARG A 6 32.68 34.31 0.99
CA ARG A 6 31.26 34.08 1.37
C ARG A 6 30.27 34.48 0.28
N ALA A 7 30.54 35.57 -0.43
CA ALA A 7 29.74 36.03 -1.55
C ALA A 7 29.85 35.06 -2.77
N GLY A 8 31.02 34.48 -3.00
CA GLY A 8 31.24 33.51 -4.07
C GLY A 8 30.48 32.19 -3.92
N LEU A 9 30.31 31.67 -2.68
CA LEU A 9 29.56 30.41 -2.45
C LEU A 9 28.03 30.61 -2.51
N LEU A 10 27.55 31.75 -2.00
CA LEU A 10 26.12 32.11 -2.15
C LEU A 10 25.77 32.42 -3.60
N ALA A 11 26.65 33.02 -4.38
CA ALA A 11 26.49 33.22 -5.81
C ALA A 11 26.54 31.88 -6.60
N ALA A 12 27.37 30.94 -6.18
CA ALA A 12 27.42 29.63 -6.79
C ALA A 12 26.13 28.80 -6.52
N MET A 13 25.56 28.92 -5.32
CA MET A 13 24.25 28.30 -5.01
C MET A 13 23.07 28.96 -5.71
N ALA A 14 23.17 30.27 -6.02
CA ALA A 14 22.15 31.02 -6.77
C ALA A 14 22.31 30.88 -8.30
N LEU A 15 23.51 30.60 -8.80
CA LEU A 15 23.82 30.47 -10.23
C LEU A 15 23.63 29.04 -10.75
N LEU A 16 23.64 28.00 -9.88
CA LEU A 16 23.40 26.64 -10.32
C LEU A 16 22.02 26.45 -11.01
N PRO A 17 20.91 26.99 -10.49
CA PRO A 17 19.64 26.94 -11.22
C PRO A 17 19.61 27.83 -12.45
N ALA A 18 20.37 28.94 -12.48
CA ALA A 18 20.39 29.87 -13.62
C ALA A 18 21.20 29.33 -14.82
N MET A 19 22.28 28.59 -14.59
CA MET A 19 23.07 27.97 -15.68
C MET A 19 22.36 26.74 -16.30
N LEU A 20 21.51 26.04 -15.56
CA LEU A 20 20.72 24.92 -16.06
C LEU A 20 19.47 25.35 -16.84
N CYS A 21 19.00 26.58 -16.66
CA CYS A 21 17.86 27.17 -17.39
C CYS A 21 18.23 27.87 -18.71
N ALA A 22 19.51 28.15 -18.98
CA ALA A 22 19.93 29.06 -20.07
C ALA A 22 20.05 28.41 -21.46
N HIS A 23 19.83 27.13 -21.62
CA HIS A 23 19.94 26.44 -22.93
C HIS A 23 18.76 25.49 -23.21
N ALA A 24 17.55 26.04 -23.33
CA ALA A 24 16.45 25.35 -23.98
C ALA A 24 15.90 26.19 -25.12
N PRO A 25 15.94 25.72 -26.38
CA PRO A 25 15.23 26.38 -27.47
C PRO A 25 13.70 26.25 -27.22
N PRO A 26 12.89 27.22 -27.73
CA PRO A 26 11.44 27.14 -27.59
C PRO A 26 10.94 25.89 -28.29
N ALA A 27 10.43 24.95 -27.52
CA ALA A 27 9.89 23.69 -28.01
C ALA A 27 8.56 23.94 -28.71
N ALA A 28 8.50 23.59 -29.99
CA ALA A 28 7.24 23.40 -30.70
C ALA A 28 6.40 22.34 -29.97
N ALA A 29 5.11 22.64 -29.77
CA ALA A 29 4.16 21.79 -29.07
C ALA A 29 3.94 20.47 -29.85
N GLY A 30 4.73 19.47 -29.50
CA GLY A 30 4.53 18.06 -29.85
C GLY A 30 3.82 17.31 -28.75
N PRO A 31 3.32 16.09 -28.95
CA PRO A 31 2.72 15.31 -27.87
C PRO A 31 3.73 15.14 -26.76
N LEU A 32 3.31 15.42 -25.52
CA LEU A 32 4.16 15.30 -24.32
C LEU A 32 4.73 13.89 -24.21
N ARG A 33 6.06 13.79 -24.23
CA ARG A 33 6.75 12.55 -23.88
C ARG A 33 6.49 12.25 -22.39
N ALA A 34 6.34 10.98 -22.05
CA ALA A 34 6.10 10.48 -20.70
C ALA A 34 7.12 10.95 -19.61
N ALA A 35 8.16 11.66 -20.01
CA ALA A 35 9.21 12.21 -19.16
C ALA A 35 8.86 13.54 -18.46
N GLU A 36 7.72 14.16 -18.78
CA GLU A 36 7.36 15.50 -18.25
C GLU A 36 6.25 15.45 -17.19
N ALA A 37 5.62 14.31 -16.98
CA ALA A 37 4.56 14.11 -16.03
C ALA A 37 5.04 13.24 -14.86
N ASN A 38 4.82 13.68 -13.62
CA ASN A 38 5.04 12.83 -12.45
C ASN A 38 3.85 11.88 -12.32
N LEU A 39 4.15 10.59 -12.46
CA LEU A 39 3.19 9.56 -12.17
C LEU A 39 2.92 9.53 -10.66
N VAL A 40 1.66 9.58 -10.27
CA VAL A 40 1.20 9.44 -8.89
C VAL A 40 0.16 8.33 -8.81
N LEU A 41 0.30 7.45 -7.84
CA LEU A 41 -0.71 6.45 -7.51
C LEU A 41 -1.52 6.97 -6.34
N LEU A 42 -2.80 7.23 -6.58
CA LEU A 42 -3.69 7.86 -5.61
C LEU A 42 -4.62 6.82 -5.00
N GLU A 43 -4.69 6.82 -3.70
CA GLU A 43 -5.78 6.16 -3.00
C GLU A 43 -7.06 6.97 -3.14
N VAL A 44 -8.13 6.36 -3.62
CA VAL A 44 -9.42 7.01 -3.76
C VAL A 44 -10.35 6.58 -2.65
N ARG A 45 -10.83 7.55 -1.86
CA ARG A 45 -11.75 7.33 -0.75
C ARG A 45 -13.05 8.13 -0.89
N LEU A 46 -14.15 7.52 -0.47
CA LEU A 46 -15.44 8.17 -0.29
C LEU A 46 -15.80 8.15 1.20
N GLY A 47 -15.63 9.26 1.88
CA GLY A 47 -15.70 9.30 3.35
C GLY A 47 -14.65 8.38 3.96
N ASN A 48 -15.08 7.42 4.80
CA ASN A 48 -14.20 6.42 5.40
C ASN A 48 -14.02 5.16 4.54
N GLN A 49 -14.63 5.10 3.37
CA GLN A 49 -14.60 3.93 2.51
C GLN A 49 -13.53 4.04 1.45
N LEU A 50 -12.67 3.04 1.37
CA LEU A 50 -11.71 2.87 0.30
C LEU A 50 -12.42 2.40 -0.97
N LEU A 51 -12.29 3.15 -2.07
CA LEU A 51 -12.81 2.79 -3.39
C LEU A 51 -11.75 2.10 -4.24
N SER A 52 -10.52 2.59 -4.17
CA SER A 52 -9.35 2.04 -4.82
C SER A 52 -8.11 2.41 -4.03
N ASP A 53 -7.17 1.50 -3.92
CA ASP A 53 -5.86 1.71 -3.29
C ASP A 53 -4.83 2.31 -4.24
N ALA A 54 -5.09 2.28 -5.56
CA ALA A 54 -4.15 2.74 -6.56
C ALA A 54 -4.85 3.20 -7.85
N VAL A 55 -5.27 4.47 -7.90
CA VAL A 55 -5.67 5.12 -9.15
C VAL A 55 -4.50 5.90 -9.70
N THR A 56 -4.18 5.64 -10.95
CA THR A 56 -3.11 6.37 -11.64
C THR A 56 -3.52 7.79 -11.90
N GLY A 57 -2.70 8.74 -11.46
CA GLY A 57 -2.81 10.14 -11.83
C GLY A 57 -1.50 10.67 -12.39
N TYR A 58 -1.55 11.81 -13.03
CA TYR A 58 -0.36 12.53 -13.48
C TYR A 58 -0.34 13.92 -12.90
N GLU A 59 0.69 14.24 -12.15
CA GLU A 59 0.93 15.62 -11.72
C GLU A 59 1.70 16.36 -12.84
N ILE A 60 1.08 17.40 -13.38
CA ILE A 60 1.66 18.23 -14.45
C ILE A 60 1.54 19.70 -14.03
N GLY A 61 2.64 20.31 -13.67
CA GLY A 61 2.67 21.69 -13.20
C GLY A 61 1.91 21.87 -11.88
N ARG A 62 0.72 22.45 -11.93
CA ARG A 62 -0.10 22.75 -10.74
C ARG A 62 -1.34 21.87 -10.63
N ASP A 63 -1.61 21.04 -11.61
CA ASP A 63 -2.81 20.25 -11.71
C ASP A 63 -2.49 18.75 -11.69
N VAL A 64 -3.38 17.99 -11.10
CA VAL A 64 -3.35 16.53 -11.16
C VAL A 64 -4.42 16.08 -12.14
N TYR A 65 -4.03 15.27 -13.09
CA TYR A 65 -4.88 14.70 -14.12
C TYR A 65 -5.29 13.30 -13.68
N LEU A 66 -6.60 13.06 -13.66
CA LEU A 66 -7.20 11.83 -13.22
C LEU A 66 -7.85 11.10 -14.39
N PRO A 67 -7.83 9.76 -14.44
CA PRO A 67 -8.43 8.96 -15.50
C PRO A 67 -9.97 9.03 -15.41
N LEU A 68 -10.61 9.56 -16.43
CA LEU A 68 -12.06 9.78 -16.47
C LEU A 68 -12.84 8.46 -16.41
N GLY A 69 -12.42 7.47 -17.18
CA GLY A 69 -13.08 6.17 -17.24
C GLY A 69 -12.99 5.41 -15.93
N GLU A 70 -11.80 5.37 -15.33
CA GLU A 70 -11.59 4.73 -14.03
C GLU A 70 -12.37 5.43 -12.92
N MET A 71 -12.37 6.76 -12.88
CA MET A 71 -13.14 7.52 -11.90
C MET A 71 -14.65 7.30 -12.08
N ALA A 72 -15.15 7.28 -13.32
CA ALA A 72 -16.55 6.98 -13.60
C ALA A 72 -16.92 5.56 -13.13
N ARG A 73 -16.06 4.58 -13.37
CA ARG A 73 -16.22 3.20 -12.91
C ARG A 73 -16.29 3.10 -11.37
N LEU A 74 -15.34 3.74 -10.67
CA LEU A 74 -15.29 3.75 -9.21
C LEU A 74 -16.53 4.38 -8.59
N LEU A 75 -17.01 5.46 -9.18
CA LEU A 75 -18.21 6.17 -8.72
C LEU A 75 -19.52 5.55 -9.23
N THR A 76 -19.43 4.52 -10.07
CA THR A 76 -20.56 3.84 -10.71
C THR A 76 -21.42 4.82 -11.53
N LEU A 77 -20.78 5.68 -12.31
CA LEU A 77 -21.42 6.59 -13.25
C LEU A 77 -21.53 5.92 -14.63
N ALA A 78 -22.59 6.21 -15.36
CA ALA A 78 -22.86 5.64 -16.67
C ALA A 78 -22.13 6.43 -17.79
N ILE A 79 -20.80 6.59 -17.63
CA ILE A 79 -19.92 7.24 -18.62
C ILE A 79 -18.97 6.19 -19.18
N ARG A 80 -19.01 6.02 -20.49
CA ARG A 80 -18.11 5.15 -21.26
C ARG A 80 -17.03 6.01 -21.92
N VAL A 81 -15.78 5.60 -21.78
CA VAL A 81 -14.62 6.29 -22.37
C VAL A 81 -14.02 5.41 -23.44
N SER A 82 -13.73 5.99 -24.61
CA SER A 82 -13.06 5.37 -25.75
C SER A 82 -11.73 6.11 -25.99
N PRO A 83 -10.62 5.71 -25.34
CA PRO A 83 -9.36 6.43 -25.44
C PRO A 83 -8.81 6.48 -26.85
N GLY A 84 -8.95 5.40 -27.63
CA GLY A 84 -8.48 5.34 -29.02
C GLY A 84 -9.13 6.37 -29.96
N GLU A 85 -10.38 6.75 -29.68
CA GLU A 85 -11.11 7.78 -30.42
C GLU A 85 -11.00 9.17 -29.76
N GLY A 86 -10.48 9.25 -28.54
CA GLY A 86 -10.47 10.46 -27.73
C GLY A 86 -11.86 10.94 -27.33
N ARG A 87 -12.81 10.04 -27.13
CA ARG A 87 -14.21 10.36 -26.86
C ARG A 87 -14.71 9.70 -25.58
N ALA A 88 -15.64 10.37 -24.93
CA ALA A 88 -16.43 9.77 -23.85
C ALA A 88 -17.90 10.16 -23.98
N SER A 89 -18.80 9.26 -23.62
CA SER A 89 -20.25 9.52 -23.71
C SER A 89 -21.00 8.75 -22.62
N GLY A 90 -22.19 9.25 -22.27
CA GLY A 90 -23.06 8.66 -21.29
C GLY A 90 -23.95 9.68 -20.61
N TYR A 91 -24.18 9.50 -19.30
CA TYR A 91 -24.95 10.44 -18.49
C TYR A 91 -24.48 10.46 -17.03
N ILE A 92 -24.80 11.56 -16.35
CA ILE A 92 -24.43 11.78 -14.94
C ILE A 92 -25.68 11.56 -14.09
N LEU A 93 -25.70 10.49 -13.30
CA LEU A 93 -26.78 10.05 -12.40
C LEU A 93 -28.11 9.69 -13.10
N THR A 94 -28.63 10.53 -13.99
CA THR A 94 -29.92 10.36 -14.69
C THR A 94 -29.74 10.64 -16.19
N GLU A 95 -30.55 9.98 -17.02
CA GLU A 95 -30.43 10.04 -18.49
C GLU A 95 -30.63 11.45 -19.07
N ASP A 96 -31.39 12.29 -18.41
CA ASP A 96 -31.61 13.70 -18.78
C ASP A 96 -30.35 14.57 -18.61
N ARG A 97 -29.35 14.07 -17.85
CA ARG A 97 -28.05 14.73 -17.65
C ARG A 97 -27.00 14.10 -18.54
N ALA A 98 -27.21 14.20 -19.85
CA ALA A 98 -26.29 13.67 -20.83
C ALA A 98 -24.86 14.21 -20.65
N PHE A 99 -23.87 13.35 -20.89
CA PHE A 99 -22.45 13.67 -20.88
C PHE A 99 -21.81 13.25 -22.21
N SER A 100 -21.12 14.16 -22.86
CA SER A 100 -20.28 13.84 -24.01
C SER A 100 -18.98 14.64 -23.97
N LEU A 101 -17.91 14.01 -24.37
CA LEU A 101 -16.57 14.60 -24.49
C LEU A 101 -15.97 14.22 -25.83
N ASP A 102 -15.55 15.20 -26.59
CA ASP A 102 -14.78 15.04 -27.84
C ASP A 102 -13.44 15.78 -27.71
N VAL A 103 -12.39 15.02 -27.35
CA VAL A 103 -11.02 15.55 -27.17
C VAL A 103 -10.43 16.09 -28.45
N PRO A 104 -10.55 15.43 -29.63
CA PRO A 104 -10.13 16.01 -30.91
C PRO A 104 -10.84 17.32 -31.24
N GLY A 105 -12.15 17.38 -31.04
CA GLY A 105 -12.97 18.57 -31.24
C GLY A 105 -12.83 19.64 -30.15
N ARG A 106 -12.21 19.30 -29.03
CA ARG A 106 -12.06 20.13 -27.83
C ARG A 106 -13.37 20.64 -27.24
N VAL A 107 -14.34 19.80 -27.18
CA VAL A 107 -15.69 20.13 -26.73
C VAL A 107 -16.16 19.12 -25.70
N ALA A 108 -16.81 19.61 -24.67
CA ALA A 108 -17.60 18.79 -23.76
C ALA A 108 -19.01 19.33 -23.62
N ASP A 109 -20.01 18.44 -23.68
CA ASP A 109 -21.38 18.74 -23.32
C ASP A 109 -21.73 18.03 -22.00
N VAL A 110 -22.03 18.82 -20.99
CA VAL A 110 -22.31 18.31 -19.65
C VAL A 110 -23.67 18.79 -19.18
N ALA A 111 -24.65 17.89 -19.13
CA ALA A 111 -26.02 18.21 -18.74
C ALA A 111 -26.61 19.40 -19.54
N GLY A 112 -26.37 19.44 -20.86
CA GLY A 112 -26.84 20.48 -21.77
C GLY A 112 -26.01 21.78 -21.76
N ARG A 113 -24.87 21.79 -21.09
CA ARG A 113 -23.93 22.91 -21.12
C ARG A 113 -22.76 22.57 -22.05
N HIS A 114 -22.62 23.38 -23.09
CA HIS A 114 -21.51 23.28 -24.04
C HIS A 114 -20.29 24.02 -23.49
N GLU A 115 -19.14 23.34 -23.42
CA GLU A 115 -17.88 23.89 -22.89
C GLU A 115 -16.75 23.65 -23.90
N GLU A 116 -16.08 24.70 -24.33
CA GLU A 116 -14.85 24.60 -25.11
C GLU A 116 -13.66 24.29 -24.16
N LEU A 117 -12.82 23.37 -24.57
CA LEU A 117 -11.72 22.86 -23.75
C LEU A 117 -10.37 23.40 -24.18
N ASP A 118 -9.56 23.82 -23.20
CA ASP A 118 -8.15 24.11 -23.44
C ASP A 118 -7.35 22.80 -23.53
N ARG A 119 -6.36 22.75 -24.40
CA ARG A 119 -5.39 21.63 -24.50
C ARG A 119 -4.68 21.32 -23.19
N ALA A 120 -4.53 22.30 -22.31
CA ALA A 120 -3.93 22.12 -21.01
C ALA A 120 -4.84 21.43 -19.99
N GLN A 121 -6.12 21.19 -20.26
CA GLN A 121 -7.09 20.66 -19.31
C GLN A 121 -7.27 19.13 -19.40
N PHE A 122 -6.75 18.51 -20.44
CA PHE A 122 -6.85 17.06 -20.64
C PHE A 122 -5.59 16.49 -21.30
N LYS A 123 -5.39 15.19 -21.12
CA LYS A 123 -4.36 14.38 -21.79
C LYS A 123 -5.00 13.10 -22.28
N LEU A 124 -4.74 12.77 -23.53
CA LEU A 124 -5.17 11.52 -24.12
C LEU A 124 -4.02 10.54 -24.05
N LEU A 125 -4.20 9.46 -23.30
CA LEU A 125 -3.28 8.35 -23.22
C LEU A 125 -3.96 7.08 -23.76
N SER A 126 -3.20 6.02 -23.92
CA SER A 126 -3.72 4.77 -24.49
C SER A 126 -4.67 4.02 -23.57
N ASP A 127 -4.62 4.29 -22.28
CA ASP A 127 -5.39 3.63 -21.23
C ASP A 127 -6.67 4.38 -20.86
N ASP A 128 -6.65 5.72 -20.88
CA ASP A 128 -7.80 6.54 -20.46
C ASP A 128 -7.66 7.98 -21.00
N ILE A 129 -8.73 8.76 -20.86
CA ILE A 129 -8.71 10.22 -21.02
C ILE A 129 -8.45 10.84 -19.66
N TYR A 130 -7.27 11.44 -19.49
CA TYR A 130 -6.89 12.09 -18.24
C TYR A 130 -7.36 13.53 -18.25
N VAL A 131 -8.15 13.89 -17.25
CA VAL A 131 -8.77 15.21 -17.11
C VAL A 131 -8.25 15.88 -15.85
N ALA A 132 -7.94 17.18 -15.91
CA ALA A 132 -7.54 17.94 -14.74
C ALA A 132 -8.58 17.81 -13.62
N SER A 133 -8.14 17.52 -12.41
CA SER A 133 -9.02 17.20 -11.26
C SER A 133 -10.06 18.28 -10.98
N ARG A 134 -9.70 19.56 -11.18
CA ARG A 134 -10.62 20.69 -11.05
C ARG A 134 -11.72 20.69 -12.10
N LEU A 135 -11.39 20.28 -13.33
CA LEU A 135 -12.37 20.19 -14.42
C LEU A 135 -13.28 18.98 -14.18
N MET A 136 -12.71 17.85 -13.80
CA MET A 136 -13.47 16.64 -13.46
C MET A 136 -14.46 16.92 -12.32
N ALA A 137 -14.04 17.64 -11.27
CA ALA A 137 -14.92 18.02 -10.17
C ALA A 137 -16.07 18.95 -10.62
N ARG A 138 -15.91 19.74 -11.68
CA ARG A 138 -17.02 20.54 -12.25
C ARG A 138 -18.04 19.68 -13.00
N TRP A 139 -17.57 18.67 -13.72
CA TRP A 139 -18.42 17.82 -14.53
C TRP A 139 -19.18 16.79 -13.69
N LEU A 140 -18.49 16.15 -12.76
CA LEU A 140 -19.07 15.10 -11.93
C LEU A 140 -19.70 15.68 -10.66
N PRO A 141 -20.71 15.02 -10.06
CA PRO A 141 -21.41 15.50 -8.87
C PRO A 141 -20.60 15.25 -7.58
N VAL A 142 -19.29 15.56 -7.62
CA VAL A 142 -18.36 15.33 -6.51
C VAL A 142 -17.39 16.48 -6.35
N ASP A 143 -16.95 16.73 -5.13
CA ASP A 143 -15.75 17.50 -4.86
C ASP A 143 -14.57 16.55 -4.70
N LEU A 144 -13.45 16.88 -5.31
CA LEU A 144 -12.23 16.09 -5.31
C LEU A 144 -11.18 16.82 -4.46
N ASP A 145 -10.96 16.30 -3.25
CA ASP A 145 -9.97 16.84 -2.31
C ASP A 145 -8.70 15.98 -2.37
N LEU A 146 -7.68 16.54 -2.95
CA LEU A 146 -6.46 15.85 -3.32
C LEU A 146 -5.35 16.17 -2.32
N ASP A 147 -4.97 15.20 -1.52
CA ASP A 147 -3.86 15.29 -0.58
C ASP A 147 -2.63 14.61 -1.18
N MET A 148 -1.75 15.41 -1.79
CA MET A 148 -0.53 14.92 -2.41
C MET A 148 0.52 14.46 -1.39
N SER A 149 0.42 14.89 -0.15
CA SER A 149 1.35 14.43 0.90
C SER A 149 1.07 12.99 1.32
N SER A 150 -0.18 12.59 1.26
CA SER A 150 -0.63 11.24 1.58
C SER A 150 -1.00 10.42 0.34
N LEU A 151 -0.88 10.99 -0.86
CA LEU A 151 -1.34 10.39 -2.11
C LEU A 151 -2.79 9.90 -2.04
N ALA A 152 -3.65 10.67 -1.38
CA ALA A 152 -5.05 10.34 -1.19
C ALA A 152 -5.95 11.33 -1.94
N LEU A 153 -6.92 10.78 -2.68
CA LEU A 153 -8.00 11.50 -3.29
C LEU A 153 -9.28 11.25 -2.50
N LYS A 154 -9.72 12.24 -1.73
CA LYS A 154 -10.96 12.19 -0.98
C LYS A 154 -12.10 12.69 -1.85
N VAL A 155 -13.01 11.80 -2.20
CA VAL A 155 -14.21 12.12 -2.97
C VAL A 155 -15.33 12.50 -2.00
N LYS A 156 -15.86 13.70 -2.16
CA LYS A 156 -17.01 14.22 -1.39
C LYS A 156 -18.21 14.37 -2.34
N PRO A 157 -19.22 13.51 -2.26
CA PRO A 157 -20.40 13.62 -3.11
C PRO A 157 -21.19 14.87 -2.80
N ARG A 158 -21.58 15.60 -3.84
CA ARG A 158 -22.55 16.70 -3.76
C ARG A 158 -23.98 16.20 -3.87
N GLU A 159 -24.14 15.03 -4.50
CA GLU A 159 -25.41 14.33 -4.69
C GLU A 159 -25.22 12.84 -4.38
N GLN A 160 -26.30 12.12 -4.07
CA GLN A 160 -26.20 10.70 -3.76
C GLN A 160 -25.76 9.90 -5.00
N LEU A 161 -24.61 9.28 -4.93
CA LEU A 161 -24.05 8.46 -6.01
C LEU A 161 -24.70 7.07 -6.05
N PRO A 162 -24.83 6.44 -7.23
CA PRO A 162 -25.35 5.08 -7.38
C PRO A 162 -24.56 4.06 -6.55
N MET A 163 -23.27 4.27 -6.43
CA MET A 163 -22.38 3.50 -5.60
C MET A 163 -22.77 3.53 -4.11
N GLN A 164 -23.13 4.71 -3.56
CA GLN A 164 -23.57 4.83 -2.17
C GLN A 164 -24.87 4.04 -1.93
N ALA A 165 -25.81 4.09 -2.87
CA ALA A 165 -27.04 3.30 -2.80
C ALA A 165 -26.76 1.78 -2.86
N ARG A 166 -25.75 1.36 -3.64
CA ARG A 166 -25.30 -0.04 -3.72
C ARG A 166 -24.68 -0.50 -2.40
N LEU A 167 -23.87 0.35 -1.78
CA LEU A 167 -23.24 0.07 -0.49
C LEU A 167 -24.26 -0.01 0.64
N ALA A 168 -25.18 0.93 0.72
CA ALA A 168 -26.26 0.90 1.71
C ALA A 168 -27.17 -0.34 1.57
N ARG A 169 -27.31 -0.90 0.36
CA ARG A 169 -27.99 -2.19 0.13
C ARG A 169 -27.14 -3.37 0.62
N ARG A 170 -25.81 -3.35 0.42
CA ARG A 170 -24.89 -4.36 0.94
C ARG A 170 -24.85 -4.36 2.46
N GLU A 171 -24.79 -3.19 3.09
CA GLU A 171 -24.78 -3.05 4.55
C GLU A 171 -26.07 -3.56 5.21
N ARG A 172 -27.22 -3.43 4.54
CA ARG A 172 -28.50 -3.99 5.02
C ARG A 172 -28.58 -5.52 4.89
N GLY A 173 -27.75 -6.14 4.04
CA GLY A 173 -27.69 -7.58 3.83
C GLY A 173 -26.49 -8.30 4.43
N SER A 174 -25.53 -7.59 5.01
CA SER A 174 -24.27 -8.13 5.55
C SER A 174 -24.19 -7.88 7.05
N LEU A 175 -23.71 -8.88 7.78
CA LEU A 175 -23.25 -8.69 9.16
C LEU A 175 -22.24 -7.54 9.24
N PRO A 176 -22.31 -6.66 10.25
CA PRO A 176 -21.40 -5.51 10.37
C PRO A 176 -19.97 -5.99 10.60
N GLY A 177 -19.03 -5.65 9.74
CA GLY A 177 -17.63 -5.85 10.07
C GLY A 177 -16.61 -6.08 8.96
N MET A 178 -16.72 -5.50 7.76
CA MET A 178 -15.52 -5.38 6.92
C MET A 178 -15.51 -4.06 6.16
N PRO A 179 -14.47 -3.22 6.29
CA PRO A 179 -14.15 -2.24 5.25
C PRO A 179 -13.90 -3.02 3.95
N GLY A 180 -14.44 -2.53 2.83
CA GLY A 180 -14.38 -3.21 1.54
C GLY A 180 -12.95 -3.42 1.05
N GLY A 181 -12.29 -4.46 1.54
CA GLY A 181 -11.07 -5.00 0.96
C GLY A 181 -11.39 -5.74 -0.33
N TYR A 182 -10.42 -5.89 -1.20
CA TYR A 182 -10.50 -6.72 -2.39
C TYR A 182 -10.96 -8.13 -2.00
N ALA A 183 -12.10 -8.55 -2.55
CA ALA A 183 -12.62 -9.90 -2.30
C ALA A 183 -11.89 -10.89 -3.21
N ASP A 184 -11.45 -12.00 -2.62
CA ASP A 184 -10.84 -13.11 -3.35
C ASP A 184 -11.78 -13.63 -4.46
N PRO A 185 -11.43 -13.50 -5.75
CA PRO A 185 -12.26 -13.99 -6.85
C PRO A 185 -12.13 -15.50 -7.04
N GLY A 186 -11.28 -16.20 -6.28
CA GLY A 186 -11.06 -17.64 -6.41
C GLY A 186 -10.21 -18.04 -7.61
N TYR A 187 -9.30 -17.18 -8.06
CA TYR A 187 -8.43 -17.51 -9.19
C TYR A 187 -7.51 -18.71 -8.91
N PRO A 188 -7.16 -19.49 -9.95
CA PRO A 188 -6.24 -20.60 -9.80
C PRO A 188 -4.87 -20.10 -9.34
N ARG A 189 -4.27 -20.84 -8.39
CA ARG A 189 -2.95 -20.52 -7.86
C ARG A 189 -1.86 -21.01 -8.78
N LEU A 190 -0.96 -20.12 -9.15
CA LEU A 190 0.26 -20.45 -9.86
C LEU A 190 1.40 -20.54 -8.86
N SER A 191 1.99 -21.74 -8.72
CA SER A 191 3.16 -21.93 -7.89
C SER A 191 4.41 -21.40 -8.59
N THR A 192 5.22 -20.62 -7.86
CA THR A 192 6.53 -20.18 -8.34
C THR A 192 7.60 -20.97 -7.58
N PRO A 193 8.13 -22.06 -8.15
CA PRO A 193 9.09 -22.91 -7.44
C PRO A 193 10.39 -22.17 -7.13
N TYR A 194 11.01 -22.52 -6.00
CA TYR A 194 12.33 -22.02 -5.63
C TYR A 194 13.41 -22.65 -6.50
N ARG A 195 14.41 -21.87 -6.90
CA ARG A 195 15.56 -22.31 -7.68
C ARG A 195 16.79 -22.48 -6.80
N MET A 196 17.75 -23.33 -7.25
CA MET A 196 19.04 -23.45 -6.59
C MET A 196 19.88 -22.18 -6.74
N VAL A 197 19.78 -21.52 -7.88
CA VAL A 197 20.36 -20.20 -8.17
C VAL A 197 19.43 -19.51 -9.16
N ASP A 198 19.11 -18.24 -8.94
CA ASP A 198 18.38 -17.40 -9.89
C ASP A 198 19.12 -16.07 -10.10
N THR A 199 18.71 -15.30 -11.09
CA THR A 199 19.27 -13.97 -11.37
C THR A 199 18.79 -12.99 -10.31
N PRO A 200 19.69 -12.19 -9.69
CA PRO A 200 19.29 -11.29 -8.62
C PRO A 200 18.63 -10.00 -9.13
N PHE A 201 17.78 -9.42 -8.27
CA PHE A 201 17.52 -8.00 -8.29
C PHE A 201 18.53 -7.29 -7.41
N ILE A 202 19.02 -6.13 -7.86
CA ILE A 202 20.09 -5.38 -7.18
C ILE A 202 19.70 -3.91 -7.17
N ASP A 203 19.57 -3.36 -5.97
CA ASP A 203 19.47 -1.93 -5.75
C ASP A 203 20.80 -1.41 -5.26
N GLN A 204 21.36 -0.40 -5.91
CA GLN A 204 22.67 0.14 -5.54
C GLN A 204 22.67 1.65 -5.49
N THR A 205 23.44 2.17 -4.53
CA THR A 205 23.63 3.60 -4.33
C THR A 205 25.14 3.89 -4.18
N ILE A 206 25.63 4.89 -4.91
CA ILE A 206 26.99 5.42 -4.79
C ILE A 206 26.87 6.86 -4.33
N GLY A 207 27.51 7.21 -3.24
CA GLY A 207 27.57 8.57 -2.70
C GLY A 207 28.99 9.09 -2.59
N LEU A 208 29.17 10.32 -2.99
CA LEU A 208 30.41 11.07 -2.80
C LEU A 208 30.07 12.37 -2.12
N SER A 209 30.68 12.66 -0.99
CA SER A 209 30.44 13.91 -0.28
C SER A 209 31.75 14.53 0.26
N THR A 210 31.76 15.84 0.35
CA THR A 210 32.80 16.59 1.03
C THR A 210 32.14 17.62 1.92
N ALA A 211 32.59 17.67 3.17
CA ALA A 211 32.11 18.66 4.14
C ALA A 211 33.25 19.29 4.91
N SER A 212 33.07 20.53 5.32
CA SER A 212 33.93 21.22 6.28
C SER A 212 33.10 21.53 7.51
N VAL A 213 33.38 20.85 8.61
CA VAL A 213 32.68 21.00 9.89
C VAL A 213 33.69 21.33 10.97
N GLY A 214 33.49 22.44 11.71
CA GLY A 214 34.44 22.92 12.71
C GLY A 214 35.85 23.19 12.14
N GLY A 215 35.94 23.61 10.86
CA GLY A 215 37.17 23.87 10.15
C GLY A 215 37.91 22.61 9.66
N ARG A 216 37.39 21.42 9.92
CA ARG A 216 37.95 20.13 9.43
C ARG A 216 37.25 19.71 8.17
N ARG A 217 38.03 19.47 7.11
CA ARG A 217 37.51 18.96 5.86
C ARG A 217 37.48 17.42 5.88
N GLN A 218 36.30 16.88 5.60
CA GLN A 218 36.11 15.45 5.49
C GLN A 218 35.56 15.13 4.08
N THR A 219 36.12 14.11 3.46
CA THR A 219 35.60 13.61 2.18
C THR A 219 35.21 12.16 2.37
N GLU A 220 34.00 11.79 1.99
CA GLU A 220 33.45 10.48 2.18
C GLU A 220 32.97 9.89 0.84
N ALA A 221 33.29 8.64 0.62
CA ALA A 221 32.72 7.82 -0.44
C ALA A 221 31.97 6.67 0.22
N ALA A 222 30.72 6.53 -0.13
CA ALA A 222 29.84 5.47 0.36
C ALA A 222 29.29 4.64 -0.79
N TYR A 223 29.22 3.34 -0.60
CA TYR A 223 28.58 2.40 -1.51
C TYR A 223 27.61 1.52 -0.74
N THR A 224 26.40 1.34 -1.25
CA THR A 224 25.42 0.43 -0.69
C THR A 224 24.82 -0.41 -1.81
N ALA A 225 24.70 -1.71 -1.57
CA ALA A 225 24.00 -2.64 -2.43
C ALA A 225 23.01 -3.49 -1.61
N TYR A 226 21.82 -3.66 -2.15
CA TYR A 226 20.84 -4.61 -1.65
C TYR A 226 20.46 -5.56 -2.76
N LEU A 227 20.70 -6.85 -2.55
CA LEU A 227 20.51 -7.90 -3.54
C LEU A 227 19.52 -8.92 -3.01
N THR A 228 18.58 -9.33 -3.84
CA THR A 228 17.65 -10.42 -3.54
C THR A 228 17.56 -11.40 -4.70
N THR A 229 17.46 -12.69 -4.37
CA THR A 229 17.41 -13.79 -5.34
C THR A 229 16.92 -15.09 -4.70
N ASP A 230 16.72 -16.14 -5.50
CA ASP A 230 16.64 -17.51 -4.99
C ASP A 230 18.08 -18.09 -4.91
N LEU A 231 18.46 -18.65 -3.75
CA LEU A 231 19.72 -19.33 -3.52
C LEU A 231 19.51 -20.59 -2.67
N ALA A 232 20.08 -21.71 -3.11
CA ALA A 232 19.98 -23.00 -2.42
C ALA A 232 18.52 -23.41 -2.11
N GLY A 233 17.59 -23.05 -2.99
CA GLY A 233 16.16 -23.35 -2.80
C GLY A 233 15.47 -22.48 -1.73
N MET A 234 16.04 -21.35 -1.38
CA MET A 234 15.53 -20.37 -0.41
C MET A 234 15.59 -18.95 -1.00
N GLU A 235 14.85 -18.04 -0.45
CA GLU A 235 15.01 -16.61 -0.67
C GLU A 235 16.33 -16.18 0.00
N ALA A 236 17.13 -15.42 -0.71
CA ALA A 236 18.36 -14.82 -0.22
C ALA A 236 18.26 -13.30 -0.31
N ALA A 237 18.55 -12.60 0.77
CA ALA A 237 18.66 -11.16 0.83
C ALA A 237 20.03 -10.78 1.37
N LEU A 238 20.84 -10.11 0.53
CA LEU A 238 22.17 -9.64 0.88
C LEU A 238 22.15 -8.11 0.88
N TYR A 239 22.49 -7.51 2.01
CA TYR A 239 22.76 -6.10 2.13
C TYR A 239 24.26 -5.89 2.36
N ALA A 240 24.87 -5.03 1.58
CA ALA A 240 26.25 -4.63 1.73
C ALA A 240 26.34 -3.10 1.74
N SER A 241 26.95 -2.53 2.78
CA SER A 241 27.23 -1.10 2.87
C SER A 241 28.66 -0.89 3.32
N ARG A 242 29.34 0.03 2.68
CA ARG A 242 30.68 0.42 3.05
C ARG A 242 30.82 1.93 3.01
N ASN A 243 31.25 2.50 4.10
CA ASN A 243 31.68 3.89 4.17
C ASN A 243 33.05 3.98 4.87
N ARG A 244 33.66 5.15 4.85
CA ARG A 244 35.01 5.34 5.39
C ARG A 244 35.05 5.26 6.93
N HIS A 245 33.98 5.58 7.61
CA HIS A 245 33.89 5.66 9.06
C HIS A 245 33.49 4.34 9.71
N ASP A 246 32.78 3.49 8.97
CA ASP A 246 32.33 2.18 9.43
C ASP A 246 32.49 1.15 8.29
N PRO A 247 33.74 0.69 8.03
CA PRO A 247 33.99 -0.24 6.93
C PRO A 247 33.35 -1.62 7.13
N ASP A 248 33.00 -1.98 8.37
CA ASP A 248 32.44 -3.30 8.72
C ASP A 248 30.92 -3.27 8.98
N ALA A 249 30.29 -2.10 8.87
CA ALA A 249 28.92 -1.87 9.34
C ALA A 249 27.84 -2.53 8.51
N GLY A 250 28.16 -3.24 7.43
CA GLY A 250 27.12 -3.40 6.48
C GLY A 250 26.93 -4.72 5.78
N LEU A 251 27.62 -5.79 6.12
CA LEU A 251 27.34 -7.08 5.47
C LEU A 251 26.27 -7.86 6.25
N ARG A 252 25.11 -8.09 5.63
CA ARG A 252 24.04 -8.89 6.23
C ARG A 252 23.48 -9.85 5.17
N LEU A 253 23.43 -11.11 5.50
CA LEU A 253 22.82 -12.14 4.68
C LEU A 253 21.65 -12.76 5.45
N THR A 254 20.48 -12.79 4.83
CA THR A 254 19.33 -13.52 5.32
C THR A 254 18.91 -14.54 4.28
N LEU A 255 18.75 -15.78 4.71
CA LEU A 255 18.27 -16.89 3.90
C LEU A 255 17.00 -17.45 4.52
N GLY A 256 16.02 -17.84 3.71
CA GLY A 256 14.85 -18.50 4.26
C GLY A 256 13.68 -18.62 3.29
N ARG A 257 12.53 -18.91 3.86
CA ARG A 257 11.28 -19.06 3.11
C ARG A 257 10.13 -18.39 3.85
N HIS A 258 9.22 -17.86 3.06
CA HIS A 258 7.93 -17.39 3.52
C HIS A 258 6.82 -18.12 2.78
N ASP A 259 5.75 -18.46 3.50
CA ASP A 259 4.55 -19.06 2.91
C ASP A 259 3.31 -18.57 3.67
N PRO A 260 2.48 -17.70 3.06
CA PRO A 260 1.26 -17.21 3.71
C PRO A 260 0.25 -18.32 4.02
N ASP A 261 0.35 -19.48 3.36
CA ASP A 261 -0.56 -20.62 3.52
C ASP A 261 -0.09 -21.64 4.57
N ALA A 262 1.00 -21.36 5.31
CA ALA A 262 1.53 -22.23 6.35
C ALA A 262 1.95 -23.63 5.85
N GLY A 263 2.55 -23.70 4.67
CA GLY A 263 3.01 -24.96 4.06
C GLY A 263 4.43 -25.36 4.42
N LEU A 264 5.19 -24.53 5.19
CA LEU A 264 6.58 -24.83 5.49
C LEU A 264 6.72 -25.86 6.62
N LEU A 265 7.74 -26.73 6.49
CA LEU A 265 8.16 -27.68 7.51
C LEU A 265 7.06 -28.67 7.95
N GLY A 266 6.14 -29.00 7.06
CA GLY A 266 5.13 -30.04 7.25
C GLY A 266 4.31 -29.87 8.53
N PRO A 267 4.47 -30.75 9.57
CA PRO A 267 3.63 -30.70 10.80
C PRO A 267 3.73 -29.38 11.57
N LEU A 268 4.85 -28.66 11.45
CA LEU A 268 5.03 -27.36 12.11
C LEU A 268 4.20 -26.24 11.48
N ARG A 269 3.71 -26.44 10.25
CA ARG A 269 2.87 -25.47 9.53
C ARG A 269 3.43 -24.05 9.60
N ALA A 270 4.77 -23.91 9.48
CA ALA A 270 5.43 -22.63 9.56
C ALA A 270 5.05 -21.74 8.35
N ARG A 271 5.01 -20.44 8.58
CA ARG A 271 4.86 -19.40 7.56
C ARG A 271 6.15 -18.66 7.29
N THR A 272 7.04 -18.67 8.26
CA THR A 272 8.35 -18.01 8.17
C THR A 272 9.41 -18.94 8.72
N ALA A 273 10.49 -19.15 7.96
CA ALA A 273 11.68 -19.83 8.41
C ALA A 273 12.90 -19.10 7.84
N LEU A 274 13.67 -18.41 8.68
CA LEU A 274 14.79 -17.53 8.30
C LEU A 274 16.06 -17.90 9.05
N PHE A 275 17.20 -17.71 8.40
CA PHE A 275 18.55 -17.93 8.92
C PHE A 275 19.45 -16.75 8.54
N GLY A 276 20.50 -16.49 9.33
CA GLY A 276 21.47 -15.43 9.10
C GLY A 276 21.11 -14.17 9.88
N SER A 277 21.14 -13.01 9.26
CA SER A 277 20.91 -11.73 9.95
C SER A 277 19.41 -11.52 10.19
N VAL A 278 18.92 -11.91 11.36
CA VAL A 278 17.50 -11.88 11.73
C VAL A 278 17.24 -11.05 12.98
N PRO A 279 16.08 -10.34 13.08
CA PRO A 279 15.64 -9.73 14.33
C PRO A 279 14.98 -10.76 15.25
N VAL A 280 14.94 -10.48 16.55
CA VAL A 280 14.09 -11.19 17.51
C VAL A 280 12.93 -10.29 17.91
N PRO A 281 11.67 -10.75 17.80
CA PRO A 281 10.50 -9.97 18.20
C PRO A 281 10.57 -9.55 19.68
N GLY A 282 9.96 -8.42 20.01
CA GLY A 282 9.82 -7.95 21.38
C GLY A 282 8.72 -8.68 22.14
N VAL A 283 8.82 -8.64 23.46
CA VAL A 283 7.79 -9.14 24.41
C VAL A 283 7.33 -8.00 25.30
N ALA A 284 6.03 -7.82 25.39
CA ALA A 284 5.42 -6.76 26.20
C ALA A 284 6.00 -6.74 27.64
N ASN A 285 6.36 -5.56 28.13
CA ASN A 285 6.99 -5.31 29.42
C ASN A 285 8.39 -5.92 29.63
N VAL A 286 8.90 -6.73 28.72
CA VAL A 286 10.22 -7.38 28.85
C VAL A 286 11.22 -6.74 27.90
N SER A 287 10.92 -6.70 26.61
CA SER A 287 11.87 -6.23 25.60
C SER A 287 11.20 -5.60 24.39
N ALA A 288 11.87 -4.64 23.79
CA ALA A 288 11.58 -4.19 22.43
C ALA A 288 12.06 -5.22 21.37
N SER A 289 11.59 -5.08 20.13
CA SER A 289 12.16 -5.83 19.00
C SER A 289 13.64 -5.49 18.86
N SER A 290 14.48 -6.50 18.63
CA SER A 290 15.91 -6.28 18.54
C SER A 290 16.35 -5.84 17.15
N PRO A 291 17.48 -5.14 17.02
CA PRO A 291 18.23 -5.06 15.76
C PRO A 291 18.57 -6.48 15.24
N THR A 292 18.95 -6.58 13.98
CA THR A 292 19.36 -7.87 13.39
C THR A 292 20.66 -8.38 14.00
N GLY A 293 20.70 -9.67 14.24
CA GLY A 293 21.89 -10.43 14.64
C GLY A 293 21.93 -11.78 13.92
N ASP A 294 23.04 -12.50 14.02
CA ASP A 294 23.22 -13.81 13.37
C ASP A 294 22.45 -14.88 14.12
N GLY A 295 21.49 -15.50 13.47
CA GLY A 295 20.60 -16.44 14.13
C GLY A 295 19.56 -17.08 13.23
N ALA A 296 18.42 -17.44 13.85
CA ALA A 296 17.31 -18.07 13.15
C ALA A 296 15.94 -17.62 13.73
N VAL A 297 14.94 -17.64 12.86
CA VAL A 297 13.52 -17.37 13.21
C VAL A 297 12.65 -18.44 12.57
N LEU A 298 11.72 -18.97 13.35
CA LEU A 298 10.68 -19.88 12.90
C LEU A 298 9.33 -19.45 13.48
N SER A 299 8.35 -19.20 12.63
CA SER A 299 7.02 -18.75 13.06
C SER A 299 5.92 -19.31 12.16
N ASN A 300 4.77 -19.63 12.75
CA ASN A 300 3.55 -19.94 12.02
C ASN A 300 2.50 -18.82 12.11
N ARG A 301 2.85 -17.69 12.72
CA ARG A 301 1.96 -16.52 12.79
C ARG A 301 1.64 -16.00 11.39
N PRO A 302 0.38 -15.65 11.10
CA PRO A 302 0.02 -15.04 9.82
C PRO A 302 0.82 -13.77 9.53
N LEU A 303 1.31 -13.63 8.29
CA LEU A 303 2.20 -12.53 7.88
C LEU A 303 1.51 -11.15 7.92
N ASN A 304 0.17 -11.13 7.86
CA ASN A 304 -0.65 -9.93 7.90
C ASN A 304 -1.20 -9.59 9.29
N GLN A 305 -0.70 -10.24 10.34
CA GLN A 305 -1.06 -9.94 11.72
C GLN A 305 -0.01 -9.05 12.41
N PRO A 306 -0.41 -8.32 13.48
CA PRO A 306 0.54 -7.55 14.28
C PRO A 306 1.66 -8.43 14.85
N THR A 307 2.83 -7.82 15.08
CA THR A 307 4.00 -8.52 15.65
C THR A 307 3.77 -9.00 17.09
N SER A 308 2.90 -8.31 17.82
CA SER A 308 2.39 -8.77 19.11
C SER A 308 0.91 -8.40 19.26
N PHE A 309 0.24 -8.87 20.29
CA PHE A 309 -1.21 -8.71 20.46
C PHE A 309 -1.70 -7.28 20.28
N ASP A 310 -1.07 -6.29 20.89
CA ASP A 310 -1.54 -4.90 20.92
C ASP A 310 -0.49 -3.90 20.44
N ARG A 311 0.59 -4.38 19.83
CA ARG A 311 1.68 -3.57 19.32
C ARG A 311 2.15 -4.13 17.99
N HIS A 312 2.56 -3.22 17.13
CA HIS A 312 3.13 -3.59 15.86
C HIS A 312 4.47 -2.88 15.65
N THR A 313 5.45 -3.63 15.20
CA THR A 313 6.74 -3.09 14.78
C THR A 313 6.78 -3.07 13.27
N LEU A 314 6.87 -1.85 12.71
CA LEU A 314 7.06 -1.65 11.28
C LEU A 314 8.55 -1.51 11.02
N GLN A 315 9.11 -2.45 10.27
CA GLN A 315 10.53 -2.44 9.92
C GLN A 315 10.75 -2.93 8.50
N GLY A 316 11.79 -2.45 7.86
CA GLY A 316 12.11 -2.84 6.50
C GLY A 316 13.38 -2.18 5.97
N ALA A 317 13.65 -2.37 4.69
CA ALA A 317 14.76 -1.72 4.02
C ALA A 317 14.45 -0.25 3.74
N LEU A 318 15.42 0.62 4.06
CA LEU A 318 15.40 2.04 3.72
C LEU A 318 16.72 2.37 3.02
N PRO A 319 16.72 2.47 1.70
CA PRO A 319 17.93 2.76 0.94
C PRO A 319 18.57 4.08 1.38
N PRO A 320 19.88 4.26 1.22
CA PRO A 320 20.55 5.51 1.57
C PRO A 320 19.94 6.72 0.87
N GLY A 321 19.74 7.80 1.62
CA GLY A 321 19.11 9.02 1.14
C GLY A 321 17.60 8.99 1.06
N TRP A 322 16.98 7.89 1.46
CA TRP A 322 15.52 7.83 1.62
C TRP A 322 15.12 8.23 3.03
N ASP A 323 13.96 8.86 3.13
CA ASP A 323 13.27 9.15 4.37
C ASP A 323 11.96 8.36 4.41
N VAL A 324 11.48 8.05 5.59
CA VAL A 324 10.19 7.41 5.78
C VAL A 324 9.39 8.10 6.86
N GLU A 325 8.15 8.40 6.54
CA GLU A 325 7.15 8.92 7.46
C GLU A 325 6.19 7.80 7.84
N LEU A 326 5.87 7.71 9.12
CA LEU A 326 4.84 6.82 9.62
C LEU A 326 3.61 7.63 9.99
N TYR A 327 2.51 7.35 9.32
CA TYR A 327 1.19 7.83 9.70
C TYR A 327 0.43 6.71 10.38
N TYR A 328 -0.26 7.06 11.43
CA TYR A 328 -1.20 6.20 12.14
C TYR A 328 -2.57 6.87 12.16
N ASN A 329 -3.59 6.23 11.56
CA ASN A 329 -4.93 6.78 11.41
C ASN A 329 -4.92 8.25 10.93
N ASP A 330 -4.20 8.52 9.83
CA ASP A 330 -3.99 9.84 9.20
C ASP A 330 -3.14 10.86 9.99
N ALA A 331 -2.63 10.51 11.15
CA ALA A 331 -1.75 11.38 11.91
C ALA A 331 -0.28 10.95 11.76
N LEU A 332 0.60 11.89 11.41
CA LEU A 332 2.05 11.64 11.39
C LEU A 332 2.52 11.34 12.83
N VAL A 333 3.03 10.13 13.05
CA VAL A 333 3.48 9.66 14.37
C VAL A 333 4.98 9.41 14.42
N GLY A 334 5.64 9.26 13.29
CA GLY A 334 7.07 9.01 13.23
C GLY A 334 7.69 9.46 11.92
N PHE A 335 8.97 9.77 11.97
CA PHE A 335 9.80 10.11 10.82
C PHE A 335 11.19 9.53 11.04
N GLN A 336 11.73 8.87 10.03
CA GLN A 336 13.11 8.37 10.07
C GLN A 336 13.80 8.67 8.75
N GLN A 337 15.05 9.15 8.88
CA GLN A 337 15.99 9.25 7.78
C GLN A 337 16.78 7.96 7.64
N SER A 338 17.23 7.66 6.44
CA SER A 338 18.10 6.51 6.19
C SER A 338 19.31 6.53 7.12
N ARG A 339 19.48 5.42 7.83
CA ARG A 339 20.65 5.15 8.66
C ARG A 339 21.68 4.38 7.84
N GLY A 340 22.91 4.35 8.30
CA GLY A 340 23.98 3.56 7.67
C GLY A 340 23.69 2.06 7.59
N ASP A 341 22.72 1.58 8.39
CA ASP A 341 22.27 0.19 8.38
C ASP A 341 21.24 -0.13 7.26
N GLY A 342 20.80 0.88 6.49
CA GLY A 342 19.87 0.70 5.39
C GLY A 342 18.49 0.19 5.78
N LYS A 343 18.06 0.43 7.02
CA LYS A 343 16.76 0.01 7.54
C LYS A 343 16.02 1.15 8.20
N TYR A 344 14.68 1.01 8.22
CA TYR A 344 13.82 1.74 9.14
C TYR A 344 13.24 0.78 10.17
N SER A 345 12.95 1.29 11.36
CA SER A 345 12.24 0.57 12.40
C SER A 345 11.41 1.55 13.23
N PHE A 346 10.10 1.39 13.17
CA PHE A 346 9.16 2.03 14.09
C PHE A 346 8.68 0.97 15.06
N GLU A 347 9.35 0.89 16.19
CA GLU A 347 9.14 -0.18 17.18
C GLU A 347 7.90 0.06 18.01
N ASP A 348 7.25 -1.04 18.42
CA ASP A 348 6.19 -1.11 19.41
C ASP A 348 5.06 -0.08 19.22
N GLN A 349 4.66 0.15 17.97
CA GLN A 349 3.54 1.04 17.69
C GLN A 349 2.26 0.44 18.26
N PRO A 350 1.57 1.15 19.18
CA PRO A 350 0.42 0.58 19.87
C PRO A 350 -0.81 0.52 18.97
N LEU A 351 -1.61 -0.55 19.16
CA LEU A 351 -2.86 -0.75 18.46
C LEU A 351 -4.04 -0.34 19.36
N ALA A 352 -4.92 0.48 18.81
CA ALA A 352 -6.19 0.84 19.42
C ALA A 352 -7.24 -0.25 19.19
N TYR A 353 -8.30 -0.26 20.00
CA TYR A 353 -9.48 -1.08 19.73
C TYR A 353 -10.17 -0.60 18.44
N GLY A 354 -10.48 -1.52 17.53
CA GLY A 354 -11.04 -1.20 16.23
C GLY A 354 -9.99 -1.19 15.10
N PRO A 355 -10.28 -0.52 13.98
CA PRO A 355 -9.38 -0.47 12.85
C PRO A 355 -8.14 0.39 13.18
N ASN A 356 -6.98 -0.13 12.78
CA ASN A 356 -5.70 0.54 12.86
C ASN A 356 -5.10 0.57 11.46
N GLU A 357 -4.86 1.76 10.95
CA GLU A 357 -4.20 1.97 9.68
C GLU A 357 -2.81 2.56 9.90
N PHE A 358 -1.79 1.82 9.51
CA PHE A 358 -0.44 2.33 9.40
C PHE A 358 -0.12 2.60 7.94
N ARG A 359 0.33 3.81 7.67
CA ARG A 359 0.78 4.23 6.35
C ARG A 359 2.22 4.70 6.44
N LEU A 360 3.10 3.99 5.76
CA LEU A 360 4.49 4.35 5.57
C LEU A 360 4.63 5.10 4.26
N VAL A 361 5.08 6.32 4.31
CA VAL A 361 5.36 7.14 3.13
C VAL A 361 6.87 7.30 3.01
N PHE A 362 7.43 6.67 2.00
CA PHE A 362 8.85 6.70 1.71
C PHE A 362 9.13 7.79 0.69
N HIS A 363 10.02 8.69 1.04
CA HIS A 363 10.50 9.75 0.19
C HIS A 363 11.92 9.43 -0.27
N GLY A 364 12.06 9.18 -1.55
CA GLY A 364 13.37 8.93 -2.15
C GLY A 364 14.08 10.22 -2.51
N PRO A 365 15.42 10.21 -2.57
CA PRO A 365 16.23 11.39 -2.87
C PRO A 365 15.97 11.96 -4.26
N LEU A 366 15.35 11.21 -5.15
CA LEU A 366 15.04 11.61 -6.52
C LEU A 366 13.57 12.04 -6.70
N GLY A 367 12.84 12.24 -5.59
CA GLY A 367 11.42 12.49 -5.60
C GLY A 367 10.55 11.26 -5.79
N GLN A 368 11.16 10.07 -5.71
CA GLN A 368 10.37 8.84 -5.66
C GLN A 368 9.49 8.85 -4.43
N LEU A 369 8.26 8.47 -4.60
CA LEU A 369 7.31 8.31 -3.53
C LEU A 369 6.81 6.87 -3.54
N ARG A 370 6.88 6.19 -2.40
CA ARG A 370 6.34 4.85 -2.19
C ARG A 370 5.48 4.87 -0.95
N VAL A 371 4.29 4.34 -1.06
CA VAL A 371 3.38 4.23 0.09
C VAL A 371 3.11 2.76 0.35
N GLU A 372 3.33 2.36 1.58
CA GLU A 372 2.96 1.03 2.09
C GLU A 372 1.90 1.21 3.16
N ARG A 373 0.86 0.37 3.12
CA ARG A 373 -0.22 0.39 4.10
C ARG A 373 -0.35 -0.96 4.75
N GLN A 374 -0.61 -0.91 6.05
CA GLN A 374 -0.93 -2.09 6.83
C GLN A 374 -2.17 -1.79 7.66
N HIS A 375 -3.17 -2.64 7.53
CA HIS A 375 -4.44 -2.50 8.24
C HIS A 375 -4.58 -3.64 9.23
N PHE A 376 -4.85 -3.30 10.48
CA PHE A 376 -5.10 -4.28 11.53
C PHE A 376 -6.45 -3.97 12.20
N LEU A 377 -7.26 -4.98 12.34
CA LEU A 377 -8.45 -4.94 13.18
C LEU A 377 -8.14 -5.74 14.45
N LEU A 378 -7.94 -5.05 15.57
CA LEU A 378 -7.44 -5.68 16.79
C LEU A 378 -8.36 -6.80 17.28
N GLU A 379 -9.66 -6.68 17.10
CA GLU A 379 -10.64 -7.72 17.46
C GLU A 379 -10.51 -9.01 16.61
N GLN A 380 -9.95 -8.90 15.41
CA GLN A 380 -9.71 -10.04 14.52
C GLN A 380 -8.31 -10.64 14.68
N SER A 381 -7.48 -10.08 15.57
CA SER A 381 -6.18 -10.65 15.91
C SER A 381 -6.29 -11.85 16.87
N ALA A 382 -7.50 -12.19 17.33
CA ALA A 382 -7.75 -13.39 18.13
C ALA A 382 -7.32 -14.66 17.39
N VAL A 383 -6.60 -15.53 18.10
CA VAL A 383 -6.24 -16.84 17.57
C VAL A 383 -7.51 -17.68 17.45
N PRO A 384 -7.82 -18.26 16.27
CA PRO A 384 -9.00 -19.10 16.10
C PRO A 384 -9.02 -20.25 17.11
N ARG A 385 -10.22 -20.64 17.54
CA ARG A 385 -10.43 -21.75 18.50
C ARG A 385 -9.68 -23.00 18.06
N GLY A 386 -8.88 -23.55 18.97
CA GLY A 386 -8.06 -24.75 18.77
C GLY A 386 -6.76 -24.51 17.97
N ALA A 387 -6.57 -23.33 17.40
CA ALA A 387 -5.31 -22.99 16.73
C ALA A 387 -4.22 -22.61 17.73
N LEU A 388 -2.97 -22.91 17.38
CA LEU A 388 -1.77 -22.55 18.13
C LEU A 388 -0.85 -21.75 17.22
N TYR A 389 -0.51 -20.52 17.59
CA TYR A 389 0.56 -19.75 16.97
C TYR A 389 1.81 -19.83 17.83
N TYR A 390 2.97 -19.83 17.17
CA TYR A 390 4.26 -19.81 17.84
C TYR A 390 5.23 -18.87 17.10
N ASP A 391 6.15 -18.30 17.89
CA ASP A 391 7.31 -17.55 17.42
C ASP A 391 8.54 -18.08 18.16
N LEU A 392 9.47 -18.66 17.42
CA LEU A 392 10.74 -19.14 17.91
C LEU A 392 11.84 -18.33 17.24
N ALA A 393 12.67 -17.63 18.00
CA ALA A 393 13.73 -16.82 17.45
C ALA A 393 14.95 -16.83 18.37
N ALA A 394 16.14 -16.87 17.78
CA ALA A 394 17.38 -16.71 18.51
C ALA A 394 18.41 -16.08 17.61
N HIS A 395 19.19 -15.13 18.17
CA HIS A 395 20.32 -14.55 17.48
C HIS A 395 21.42 -14.11 18.45
N ARG A 396 22.57 -13.83 17.87
CA ARG A 396 23.69 -13.15 18.52
C ARG A 396 23.93 -11.82 17.81
N ASP A 397 23.92 -10.73 18.57
CA ASP A 397 24.15 -9.40 18.03
C ASP A 397 25.64 -9.14 17.74
N ARG A 398 25.96 -8.01 17.10
CA ARG A 398 27.34 -7.62 16.78
C ARG A 398 28.24 -7.39 18.01
N PHE A 399 27.65 -7.20 19.20
CA PHE A 399 28.38 -7.04 20.47
C PHE A 399 28.58 -8.39 21.17
N GLY A 400 28.10 -9.49 20.59
CA GLY A 400 28.18 -10.82 21.14
C GLY A 400 27.08 -11.21 22.13
N HIS A 401 26.11 -10.34 22.36
CA HIS A 401 24.99 -10.63 23.23
C HIS A 401 24.02 -11.59 22.57
N GLN A 402 23.58 -12.58 23.32
CA GLN A 402 22.62 -13.55 22.87
C GLN A 402 21.21 -13.12 23.26
N ARG A 403 20.27 -13.21 22.31
CA ARG A 403 18.84 -13.05 22.56
C ARG A 403 18.12 -14.27 22.01
N ALA A 404 17.20 -14.82 22.79
CA ALA A 404 16.37 -15.94 22.38
C ALA A 404 14.93 -15.76 22.86
N LEU A 405 13.98 -16.24 22.07
CA LEU A 405 12.54 -16.12 22.29
C LEU A 405 11.86 -17.44 21.92
N ALA A 406 10.96 -17.91 22.77
CA ALA A 406 9.97 -18.91 22.46
C ALA A 406 8.61 -18.42 22.98
N GLN A 407 7.69 -18.09 22.09
CA GLN A 407 6.37 -17.58 22.44
C GLN A 407 5.29 -18.40 21.76
N PHE A 408 4.20 -18.65 22.48
CA PHE A 408 3.06 -19.42 22.05
C PHE A 408 1.77 -18.67 22.35
N GLU A 409 0.80 -18.78 21.47
CA GLU A 409 -0.54 -18.22 21.64
C GLU A 409 -1.56 -19.24 21.18
N TRP A 410 -2.47 -19.63 22.08
CA TRP A 410 -3.46 -20.66 21.87
C TRP A 410 -4.88 -20.10 21.97
N GLY A 411 -5.70 -20.36 20.96
CA GLY A 411 -7.12 -20.07 20.97
C GLY A 411 -7.89 -21.11 21.79
N ALA A 412 -8.11 -20.84 23.07
CA ALA A 412 -8.83 -21.76 23.96
C ALA A 412 -10.33 -21.80 23.63
N SER A 413 -10.90 -20.67 23.23
CA SER A 413 -12.29 -20.53 22.76
C SER A 413 -12.40 -19.31 21.83
N ASP A 414 -13.60 -19.06 21.28
CA ASP A 414 -13.84 -17.90 20.42
C ASP A 414 -13.72 -16.54 21.16
N TRP A 415 -13.69 -16.56 22.46
CA TRP A 415 -13.62 -15.36 23.31
C TRP A 415 -12.41 -15.36 24.27
N LEU A 416 -11.57 -16.42 24.25
CA LEU A 416 -10.43 -16.54 25.18
C LEU A 416 -9.20 -17.11 24.48
N ASN A 417 -8.10 -16.36 24.51
CA ASN A 417 -6.77 -16.81 24.12
C ASN A 417 -5.87 -16.89 25.35
N ALA A 418 -5.00 -17.90 25.39
CA ALA A 418 -3.93 -18.04 26.35
C ALA A 418 -2.58 -17.83 25.67
N THR A 419 -1.69 -17.08 26.29
CA THR A 419 -0.33 -16.86 25.82
C THR A 419 0.67 -17.36 26.83
N GLY A 420 1.82 -17.82 26.36
CA GLY A 420 2.91 -18.21 27.24
C GLY A 420 4.22 -18.19 26.49
N GLY A 421 5.31 -17.94 27.20
CA GLY A 421 6.59 -17.88 26.55
C GLY A 421 7.77 -17.79 27.50
N TRP A 422 8.92 -17.86 26.88
CA TRP A 422 10.21 -17.69 27.53
C TRP A 422 11.09 -16.79 26.65
N GLN A 423 11.83 -15.90 27.30
CA GLN A 423 12.77 -15.02 26.62
C GLN A 423 14.06 -14.89 27.43
N ARG A 424 15.19 -14.85 26.72
CA ARG A 424 16.51 -14.54 27.27
C ARG A 424 17.14 -13.40 26.50
N LEU A 425 17.67 -12.41 27.20
CA LEU A 425 18.32 -11.22 26.63
C LEU A 425 19.34 -10.62 27.59
N ALA A 426 20.26 -9.81 27.06
CA ALA A 426 21.14 -8.95 27.83
C ALA A 426 20.43 -7.61 28.10
N LEU A 427 20.40 -7.19 29.35
CA LEU A 427 19.94 -5.85 29.73
C LEU A 427 21.01 -4.80 29.38
N PRO A 428 20.69 -3.49 29.41
CA PRO A 428 21.66 -2.41 29.13
C PRO A 428 22.90 -2.40 30.03
N ASP A 429 22.83 -3.01 31.21
CA ASP A 429 23.93 -3.21 32.14
C ASP A 429 24.85 -4.39 31.75
N GLY A 430 24.54 -5.10 30.65
CA GLY A 430 25.26 -6.28 30.17
C GLY A 430 24.90 -7.58 30.87
N VAL A 431 24.00 -7.57 31.85
CA VAL A 431 23.59 -8.78 32.59
C VAL A 431 22.60 -9.57 31.75
N GLN A 432 22.88 -10.86 31.54
CA GLN A 432 21.94 -11.80 30.90
C GLN A 432 20.79 -12.15 31.85
N ARG A 433 19.57 -11.99 31.39
CA ARG A 433 18.34 -12.34 32.13
C ARG A 433 17.46 -13.25 31.31
N SER A 434 16.75 -14.14 32.01
CA SER A 434 15.71 -15.00 31.47
C SER A 434 14.36 -14.67 32.09
N TYR A 435 13.33 -14.63 31.26
CA TYR A 435 11.96 -14.33 31.69
C TYR A 435 11.02 -15.42 31.22
N ALA A 436 10.08 -15.81 32.08
CA ALA A 436 8.92 -16.61 31.72
C ALA A 436 7.67 -15.74 31.82
N ASN A 437 6.80 -15.79 30.81
CA ASN A 437 5.56 -15.03 30.81
C ASN A 437 4.35 -15.94 30.56
N LEU A 438 3.23 -15.61 31.20
CA LEU A 438 1.91 -16.20 30.98
C LEU A 438 0.91 -15.06 30.84
N GLY A 439 -0.07 -15.21 29.95
CA GLY A 439 -1.08 -14.20 29.71
C GLY A 439 -2.41 -14.80 29.28
N LEU A 440 -3.47 -14.03 29.51
CA LEU A 440 -4.82 -14.31 29.05
C LEU A 440 -5.36 -13.10 28.31
N ARG A 441 -6.08 -13.35 27.23
CA ARG A 441 -6.77 -12.35 26.40
C ARG A 441 -8.22 -12.76 26.27
N SER A 442 -9.13 -11.92 26.76
CA SER A 442 -10.57 -12.19 26.70
C SER A 442 -11.26 -11.18 25.81
N TYR A 443 -12.02 -11.65 24.83
CA TYR A 443 -12.68 -10.87 23.79
C TYR A 443 -14.19 -10.87 24.02
N TRP A 444 -14.76 -9.70 24.30
CA TRP A 444 -16.20 -9.50 24.39
C TRP A 444 -16.63 -8.45 23.35
N LYS A 445 -17.92 -8.41 23.04
CA LYS A 445 -18.44 -7.36 22.14
C LYS A 445 -18.04 -5.98 22.65
N GLY A 446 -17.20 -5.27 21.90
CA GLY A 446 -16.76 -3.91 22.21
C GLY A 446 -15.64 -3.81 23.25
N MET A 447 -15.06 -4.92 23.75
CA MET A 447 -14.05 -4.87 24.81
C MET A 447 -13.07 -6.04 24.75
N ILE A 448 -11.80 -5.76 25.01
CA ILE A 448 -10.76 -6.78 25.21
C ILE A 448 -10.13 -6.57 26.59
N ALA A 449 -10.15 -7.60 27.41
CA ALA A 449 -9.44 -7.62 28.69
C ALA A 449 -8.18 -8.47 28.60
N THR A 450 -7.10 -8.04 29.24
CA THR A 450 -5.81 -8.72 29.26
C THR A 450 -5.30 -8.89 30.69
N ALA A 451 -4.66 -10.02 30.93
CA ALA A 451 -3.96 -10.27 32.19
C ALA A 451 -2.63 -10.95 31.87
N ASP A 452 -1.53 -10.39 32.34
CA ASP A 452 -0.18 -10.89 32.08
C ASP A 452 0.60 -11.01 33.39
N VAL A 453 1.39 -12.05 33.50
CA VAL A 453 2.36 -12.25 34.58
C VAL A 453 3.70 -12.60 33.96
N VAL A 454 4.75 -11.92 34.42
CA VAL A 454 6.13 -12.16 34.01
C VAL A 454 6.97 -12.47 35.25
N HIS A 455 7.81 -13.49 35.16
CA HIS A 455 8.77 -13.90 36.20
C HIS A 455 10.19 -13.87 35.62
N GLY A 456 11.07 -13.15 36.26
CA GLY A 456 12.51 -13.12 35.95
C GLY A 456 13.29 -14.17 36.74
N ASP A 457 14.42 -14.65 36.20
CA ASP A 457 15.31 -15.62 36.86
C ASP A 457 16.00 -15.05 38.12
N ASP A 458 15.99 -13.73 38.32
CA ASP A 458 16.41 -13.03 39.52
C ASP A 458 15.35 -13.01 40.64
N GLY A 459 14.21 -13.64 40.42
CA GLY A 459 13.07 -13.61 41.36
C GLY A 459 12.18 -12.38 41.17
N GLY A 460 12.47 -11.47 40.25
CA GLY A 460 11.64 -10.31 39.93
C GLY A 460 10.30 -10.73 39.32
N LYS A 461 9.21 -10.03 39.64
CA LYS A 461 7.86 -10.34 39.18
C LYS A 461 7.16 -9.11 38.69
N LEU A 462 6.37 -9.26 37.63
CA LEU A 462 5.46 -8.27 37.12
C LEU A 462 4.08 -8.91 36.90
N ALA A 463 3.02 -8.21 37.32
CA ALA A 463 1.64 -8.56 36.99
C ALA A 463 0.97 -7.34 36.35
N GLN A 464 0.33 -7.52 35.21
CA GLN A 464 -0.38 -6.45 34.50
C GLN A 464 -1.80 -6.85 34.19
N LEU A 465 -2.72 -5.93 34.39
CA LEU A 465 -4.10 -5.99 33.91
C LEU A 465 -4.31 -4.87 32.88
N GLY A 466 -5.02 -5.17 31.82
CA GLY A 466 -5.32 -4.22 30.77
C GLY A 466 -6.76 -4.34 30.27
N LEU A 467 -7.28 -3.22 29.78
CA LEU A 467 -8.60 -3.12 29.19
C LEU A 467 -8.52 -2.26 27.94
N LYS A 468 -9.09 -2.73 26.82
CA LYS A 468 -9.25 -1.97 25.60
C LYS A 468 -10.71 -1.97 25.17
N THR A 469 -11.23 -0.81 24.81
CA THR A 469 -12.63 -0.66 24.38
C THR A 469 -12.77 0.52 23.42
N ARG A 470 -13.96 0.68 22.85
CA ARG A 470 -14.32 1.83 22.03
C ARG A 470 -15.65 2.41 22.48
N LEU A 471 -15.65 3.70 22.74
CA LEU A 471 -16.85 4.48 23.09
C LEU A 471 -17.14 5.46 21.95
N GLY A 472 -18.12 5.13 21.12
CA GLY A 472 -18.40 5.90 19.90
C GLY A 472 -17.20 5.93 18.95
N GLN A 473 -16.66 7.12 18.71
CA GLN A 473 -15.48 7.31 17.83
C GLN A 473 -14.14 7.34 18.60
N VAL A 474 -14.17 7.12 19.91
CA VAL A 474 -12.97 7.16 20.76
C VAL A 474 -12.60 5.76 21.21
N ALA A 475 -11.41 5.30 20.84
CA ALA A 475 -10.79 4.08 21.36
C ALA A 475 -10.08 4.41 22.68
N LEU A 476 -10.32 3.59 23.70
CA LEU A 476 -9.76 3.73 25.03
C LEU A 476 -8.95 2.49 25.39
N SER A 477 -7.77 2.69 25.96
CA SER A 477 -7.01 1.62 26.57
C SER A 477 -6.50 2.07 27.94
N ALA A 478 -6.63 1.18 28.93
CA ALA A 478 -6.11 1.39 30.28
C ALA A 478 -5.35 0.14 30.71
N SER A 479 -4.22 0.32 31.38
CA SER A 479 -3.48 -0.79 31.96
C SER A 479 -2.85 -0.39 33.28
N ARG A 480 -2.69 -1.39 34.15
CA ARG A 480 -1.99 -1.25 35.43
C ARG A 480 -1.02 -2.41 35.58
N ALA A 481 0.25 -2.10 35.74
CA ALA A 481 1.32 -3.04 36.04
C ALA A 481 1.78 -2.84 37.49
N VAL A 482 1.98 -3.95 38.23
CA VAL A 482 2.55 -4.01 39.58
C VAL A 482 3.83 -4.81 39.49
N LEU A 483 4.92 -4.23 39.97
CA LEU A 483 6.26 -4.80 39.90
C LEU A 483 6.79 -5.08 41.33
N ASP A 484 7.40 -6.24 41.49
CA ASP A 484 8.17 -6.61 42.68
C ASP A 484 9.59 -7.00 42.26
N ARG A 485 10.57 -6.12 42.54
CA ARG A 485 12.00 -6.29 42.17
C ARG A 485 12.23 -6.66 40.70
N PHE A 486 11.31 -6.28 39.82
CA PHE A 486 11.34 -6.61 38.39
C PHE A 486 12.19 -5.59 37.60
N SER A 487 13.08 -6.09 36.80
CA SER A 487 13.88 -5.32 35.83
C SER A 487 13.76 -5.90 34.43
N SER A 488 13.79 -5.04 33.39
CA SER A 488 13.72 -5.41 31.98
C SER A 488 14.24 -4.26 31.12
N GLU A 489 14.20 -4.36 29.80
CA GLU A 489 14.54 -3.22 28.90
C GLU A 489 13.61 -2.01 29.14
N PHE A 490 12.35 -2.22 29.55
CA PHE A 490 11.38 -1.16 29.83
C PHE A 490 11.40 -0.67 31.29
N PHE A 491 11.96 -1.46 32.19
CA PHE A 491 12.03 -1.19 33.62
C PHE A 491 13.46 -1.38 34.09
N SER A 492 14.28 -0.33 33.87
CA SER A 492 15.70 -0.38 34.18
C SER A 492 15.93 -0.60 35.69
N PRO A 493 16.90 -1.45 36.09
CA PRO A 493 17.33 -1.56 37.45
C PRO A 493 17.94 -0.23 37.92
N GLY A 494 17.58 0.24 39.09
CA GLY A 494 18.05 1.48 39.66
C GLY A 494 17.86 1.53 41.17
N ALA A 495 18.38 2.58 41.82
CA ALA A 495 18.25 2.79 43.26
C ALA A 495 16.78 2.97 43.70
N ASP A 496 15.92 3.45 42.79
CA ASP A 496 14.51 3.69 43.05
C ASP A 496 13.65 3.12 41.92
N PRO A 497 13.42 1.80 41.85
CA PRO A 497 12.74 1.14 40.76
C PRO A 497 11.24 1.46 40.76
N VAL A 498 10.62 1.31 39.57
CA VAL A 498 9.17 1.42 39.42
C VAL A 498 8.47 0.28 40.18
N LYS A 499 7.51 0.62 41.01
CA LYS A 499 6.68 -0.30 41.78
C LYS A 499 5.30 -0.52 41.12
N THR A 500 4.72 0.57 40.60
CA THR A 500 3.49 0.49 39.79
C THR A 500 3.56 1.42 38.62
N ARG A 501 3.01 0.99 37.48
CA ARG A 501 2.79 1.80 36.28
C ARG A 501 1.32 1.75 35.91
N ASP A 502 0.70 2.91 35.80
CA ASP A 502 -0.64 3.09 35.25
C ASP A 502 -0.50 3.78 33.89
N GLU A 503 -1.12 3.23 32.88
CA GLU A 503 -1.17 3.82 31.53
C GLU A 503 -2.62 3.97 31.09
N LEU A 504 -2.94 5.15 30.57
CA LEU A 504 -4.23 5.45 29.95
C LEU A 504 -3.98 6.07 28.56
N ARG A 505 -4.67 5.59 27.57
CA ARG A 505 -4.65 6.13 26.23
C ARG A 505 -6.07 6.31 25.71
N ALA A 506 -6.32 7.45 25.08
CA ALA A 506 -7.55 7.76 24.38
C ALA A 506 -7.22 8.26 22.98
N GLU A 507 -7.76 7.66 21.95
CA GLU A 507 -7.55 8.04 20.57
C GLU A 507 -8.89 8.09 19.83
N GLY A 508 -9.13 9.14 19.05
CA GLY A 508 -10.35 9.26 18.30
C GLY A 508 -10.42 10.51 17.46
N VAL A 509 -11.58 10.75 16.91
CA VAL A 509 -11.87 11.93 16.09
C VAL A 509 -13.01 12.71 16.73
N ILE A 510 -12.79 13.99 16.98
CA ILE A 510 -13.84 14.90 17.42
C ILE A 510 -14.43 15.55 16.16
N ALA A 511 -15.72 15.32 15.94
CA ALA A 511 -16.49 15.92 14.86
C ALA A 511 -17.59 16.80 15.45
N PRO A 512 -17.34 18.09 15.69
CA PRO A 512 -18.31 18.99 16.36
C PRO A 512 -19.53 19.38 15.49
N GLY A 513 -19.61 18.82 14.29
CA GLY A 513 -20.65 19.09 13.31
C GLY A 513 -20.07 19.71 12.03
N GLY A 514 -20.68 19.37 10.85
CA GLY A 514 -20.20 19.80 9.56
C GLY A 514 -19.03 18.97 8.99
N ALA A 515 -18.28 19.54 8.07
CA ALA A 515 -17.19 18.86 7.36
C ALA A 515 -15.85 18.83 8.14
N SER A 516 -15.78 19.39 9.33
CA SER A 516 -14.54 19.49 10.11
C SER A 516 -14.40 18.33 11.08
N PHE A 517 -13.26 17.67 11.07
CA PHE A 517 -12.90 16.63 12.02
C PHE A 517 -11.49 16.86 12.56
N TYR A 518 -11.34 16.57 13.84
CA TYR A 518 -10.09 16.83 14.58
C TYR A 518 -9.62 15.52 15.22
N PRO A 519 -8.60 14.83 14.62
CA PRO A 519 -7.95 13.70 15.27
C PRO A 519 -7.32 14.14 16.59
N LEU A 520 -7.62 13.38 17.65
CA LEU A 520 -7.11 13.61 19.00
C LEU A 520 -6.44 12.33 19.50
N ALA A 521 -5.28 12.46 20.13
CA ALA A 521 -4.64 11.41 20.89
C ALA A 521 -4.20 11.96 22.26
N LEU A 522 -4.52 11.23 23.30
CA LEU A 522 -4.10 11.52 24.68
C LEU A 522 -3.45 10.27 25.24
N GLN A 523 -2.27 10.43 25.86
CA GLN A 523 -1.57 9.38 26.57
C GLN A 523 -1.12 9.88 27.93
N LEU A 524 -1.44 9.13 28.99
CA LEU A 524 -1.00 9.37 30.36
C LEU A 524 -0.25 8.13 30.84
N ARG A 525 0.97 8.33 31.35
CA ARG A 525 1.71 7.32 32.09
C ARG A 525 2.02 7.87 33.49
N HIS A 526 1.70 7.10 34.49
CA HIS A 526 1.96 7.41 35.88
C HIS A 526 2.74 6.27 36.52
N ASP A 527 3.99 6.55 36.85
CA ASP A 527 4.88 5.61 37.54
C ASP A 527 4.99 5.99 39.03
N ARG A 528 4.78 5.01 39.90
CA ARG A 528 5.10 5.14 41.33
C ARG A 528 6.34 4.33 41.63
N LEU A 529 7.36 5.00 42.13
CA LEU A 529 8.64 4.40 42.48
C LEU A 529 8.62 3.75 43.88
N ALA A 530 9.63 2.97 44.19
CA ALA A 530 9.76 2.29 45.49
C ALA A 530 9.88 3.27 46.68
N SER A 531 10.50 4.42 46.49
CA SER A 531 10.55 5.54 47.45
C SER A 531 9.19 6.18 47.73
N GLY A 532 8.18 5.92 46.90
CA GLY A 532 6.90 6.63 46.91
C GLY A 532 6.86 7.86 46.00
N THR A 533 7.96 8.23 45.36
CA THR A 533 8.02 9.28 44.35
C THR A 533 7.13 8.95 43.17
N ARG A 534 6.50 9.96 42.57
CA ARG A 534 5.59 9.80 41.41
C ARG A 534 6.20 10.48 40.20
N ASN A 535 6.27 9.78 39.11
CA ASN A 535 6.61 10.30 37.80
C ASN A 535 5.37 10.27 36.92
N ILE A 536 5.08 11.36 36.26
CA ILE A 536 3.94 11.49 35.36
C ILE A 536 4.45 11.95 33.98
N ASP A 537 4.00 11.30 32.92
CA ASP A 537 4.21 11.69 31.54
C ASP A 537 2.84 11.80 30.88
N LEU A 538 2.44 13.02 30.52
CA LEU A 538 1.20 13.32 29.84
C LEU A 538 1.50 13.88 28.46
N GLN A 539 1.03 13.23 27.43
CA GLN A 539 1.16 13.69 26.04
C GLN A 539 -0.22 13.84 25.41
N GLY A 540 -0.47 14.99 24.82
CA GLY A 540 -1.68 15.27 24.06
C GLY A 540 -1.33 15.72 22.65
N ARG A 541 -1.99 15.19 21.63
CA ARG A 541 -1.88 15.62 20.24
C ARG A 541 -3.26 15.93 19.70
N ILE A 542 -3.37 17.07 19.02
CA ILE A 542 -4.53 17.44 18.23
C ILE A 542 -4.08 17.77 16.82
N ALA A 543 -4.82 17.30 15.83
CA ALA A 543 -4.58 17.62 14.43
C ALA A 543 -5.83 18.24 13.79
N ALA A 544 -5.63 18.98 12.73
CA ALA A 544 -6.69 19.59 11.93
C ALA A 544 -6.27 19.56 10.46
N TYR A 545 -7.22 19.32 9.59
CA TYR A 545 -7.04 19.43 8.16
C TYR A 545 -8.10 20.40 7.61
N ARG A 546 -7.67 21.46 6.94
CA ARG A 546 -8.54 22.45 6.36
C ARG A 546 -7.93 23.11 5.13
N ASP A 547 -8.68 23.16 4.04
CA ASP A 547 -8.32 23.87 2.80
C ASP A 547 -6.92 23.48 2.27
N GLY A 548 -6.60 22.18 2.27
CA GLY A 548 -5.29 21.66 1.85
C GLY A 548 -4.14 21.97 2.82
N THR A 549 -4.45 22.44 4.04
CA THR A 549 -3.46 22.65 5.10
C THR A 549 -3.65 21.60 6.19
N ALA A 550 -2.61 20.83 6.47
CA ALA A 550 -2.56 19.95 7.64
C ALA A 550 -1.84 20.66 8.78
N LEU A 551 -2.44 20.66 9.95
CA LEU A 551 -1.89 21.25 11.17
C LEU A 551 -1.89 20.19 12.27
N SER A 552 -0.83 20.11 13.06
CA SER A 552 -0.83 19.31 14.28
C SER A 552 -0.04 20.00 15.38
N ASN A 553 -0.48 19.79 16.60
CA ASN A 553 0.24 20.24 17.78
C ASN A 553 0.27 19.12 18.80
N THR A 554 1.49 18.76 19.22
CA THR A 554 1.74 17.78 20.28
C THR A 554 2.27 18.52 21.48
N LEU A 555 1.64 18.34 22.63
CA LEU A 555 2.07 18.87 23.92
C LEU A 555 2.49 17.71 24.80
N ARG A 556 3.62 17.84 25.45
CA ARG A 556 4.12 16.89 26.41
C ARG A 556 4.39 17.58 27.74
N TRP A 557 3.90 17.00 28.80
CA TRP A 557 4.22 17.39 30.15
C TRP A 557 4.75 16.20 30.95
N GLN A 558 5.91 16.39 31.53
CA GLN A 558 6.58 15.38 32.34
C GLN A 558 6.85 15.94 33.75
N SER A 559 6.57 15.15 34.76
CA SER A 559 6.99 15.42 36.12
C SER A 559 7.86 14.25 36.60
N LEU A 560 9.16 14.51 36.76
CA LEU A 560 10.15 13.52 37.14
C LEU A 560 10.77 13.96 38.50
N GLY A 561 10.51 13.18 39.55
CA GLY A 561 11.02 13.50 40.87
C GLY A 561 10.61 14.89 41.41
N GLY A 562 9.41 15.37 41.03
CA GLY A 562 8.91 16.70 41.37
C GLY A 562 9.38 17.85 40.49
N ARG A 563 10.21 17.59 39.47
CA ARG A 563 10.62 18.59 38.48
C ARG A 563 9.70 18.47 37.25
N GLY A 564 9.02 19.58 36.92
CA GLY A 564 8.16 19.66 35.75
C GLY A 564 8.92 20.10 34.49
N LEU A 565 8.76 19.38 33.42
CA LEU A 565 9.17 19.75 32.05
C LEU A 565 7.95 19.76 31.15
N ALA A 566 7.77 20.82 30.38
CA ALA A 566 6.70 20.88 29.39
C ALA A 566 7.27 21.42 28.08
N ASP A 567 7.02 20.70 27.00
CA ASP A 567 7.42 21.07 25.64
C ASP A 567 6.28 20.84 24.66
N GLY A 568 6.44 21.42 23.50
CA GLY A 568 5.50 21.24 22.40
C GLY A 568 6.16 21.19 21.04
N LEU A 569 5.51 20.50 20.13
CA LEU A 569 5.87 20.42 18.72
C LEU A 569 4.67 20.81 17.86
N PHE A 570 4.76 21.97 17.23
CA PHE A 570 3.80 22.40 16.22
C PHE A 570 4.32 22.05 14.83
N GLN A 571 3.43 21.48 14.00
CA GLN A 571 3.73 21.11 12.62
C GLN A 571 2.64 21.64 11.70
N ALA A 572 3.03 22.15 10.55
CA ALA A 572 2.12 22.59 9.51
C ALA A 572 2.65 22.16 8.16
N SER A 573 1.77 21.63 7.30
CA SER A 573 2.10 21.32 5.92
C SER A 573 1.01 21.82 4.97
N ARG A 574 1.42 22.33 3.81
CA ARG A 574 0.51 22.81 2.77
C ARG A 574 1.20 22.77 1.41
N ARG A 575 0.42 22.43 0.38
CA ARG A 575 0.88 22.63 -1.00
C ARG A 575 0.28 23.90 -1.59
N VAL A 576 1.15 24.81 -2.06
CA VAL A 576 0.76 26.10 -2.63
C VAL A 576 1.43 26.26 -3.98
N ALA A 577 0.63 26.37 -5.05
CA ALA A 577 1.14 26.59 -6.40
C ALA A 577 2.19 25.56 -6.87
N GLY A 578 2.02 24.29 -6.49
CA GLY A 578 2.95 23.21 -6.83
C GLY A 578 4.15 23.08 -5.89
N VAL A 579 4.34 24.02 -4.95
CA VAL A 579 5.38 23.93 -3.91
C VAL A 579 4.78 23.27 -2.68
N GLY A 580 5.35 22.15 -2.25
CA GLY A 580 5.07 21.55 -0.94
C GLY A 580 5.84 22.33 0.13
N LEU A 581 5.15 22.80 1.15
CA LEU A 581 5.73 23.53 2.29
C LEU A 581 5.46 22.75 3.55
N THR A 582 6.51 22.48 4.35
CA THR A 582 6.39 21.85 5.66
C THR A 582 7.13 22.70 6.69
N GLY A 583 6.44 23.07 7.75
CA GLY A 583 7.00 23.84 8.86
C GLY A 583 6.91 23.05 10.17
N GLN A 584 7.94 23.13 10.99
CA GLN A 584 7.98 22.58 12.34
C GLN A 584 8.51 23.60 13.31
N LEU A 585 7.91 23.67 14.49
CA LEU A 585 8.34 24.54 15.59
C LEU A 585 8.35 23.74 16.89
N GLN A 586 9.53 23.53 17.44
CA GLN A 586 9.69 22.96 18.76
C GLN A 586 9.83 24.08 19.78
N TYR A 587 9.06 24.02 20.85
CA TYR A 587 9.05 25.04 21.90
C TYR A 587 8.97 24.42 23.29
N LEU A 588 9.60 25.10 24.23
CA LEU A 588 9.57 24.75 25.64
C LEU A 588 8.54 25.64 26.35
N ILE A 589 7.82 25.08 27.32
CA ILE A 589 6.83 25.79 28.14
C ILE A 589 7.34 25.89 29.57
N ALA A 590 7.95 24.84 30.10
CA ALA A 590 8.50 24.77 31.44
C ALA A 590 9.80 23.93 31.45
N PRO A 591 10.79 24.24 32.33
CA PRO A 591 10.76 25.25 33.39
C PRO A 591 10.83 26.69 32.90
N GLU A 592 11.46 26.93 31.75
CA GLU A 592 11.56 28.26 31.13
C GLU A 592 10.98 28.22 29.74
N ALA A 593 10.06 29.16 29.44
CA ALA A 593 9.44 29.28 28.15
C ALA A 593 10.46 29.75 27.10
N GLY A 594 10.51 29.08 25.95
CA GLY A 594 11.44 29.42 24.89
C GLY A 594 11.23 28.61 23.61
N LEU A 595 11.85 29.05 22.55
CA LEU A 595 11.89 28.31 21.29
C LEU A 595 13.10 27.39 21.29
N GLY A 596 12.88 26.09 20.97
CA GLY A 596 13.94 25.12 20.82
C GLY A 596 14.52 25.14 19.42
N SER A 597 13.70 24.83 18.42
CA SER A 597 14.08 24.86 17.00
C SER A 597 12.93 25.22 16.10
N ALA A 598 13.23 25.81 14.96
CA ALA A 598 12.29 26.01 13.85
C ALA A 598 12.88 25.42 12.59
N ALA A 599 12.09 24.68 11.84
CA ALA A 599 12.45 24.13 10.54
C ALA A 599 11.37 24.46 9.51
N LEU A 600 11.80 24.82 8.31
CA LEU A 600 10.97 25.04 7.14
C LEU A 600 11.57 24.26 5.99
N SER A 601 10.78 23.47 5.31
CA SER A 601 11.18 22.81 4.07
C SER A 601 10.23 23.14 2.95
N ALA A 602 10.77 23.16 1.73
CA ALA A 602 10.04 23.38 0.51
C ALA A 602 10.47 22.35 -0.53
N ASP A 603 9.52 21.69 -1.16
CA ASP A 603 9.76 20.82 -2.29
C ASP A 603 9.03 21.35 -3.53
N TYR A 604 9.71 21.32 -4.65
CA TYR A 604 9.18 21.81 -5.91
C TYR A 604 9.65 20.98 -7.09
N TYR A 605 8.69 20.52 -7.89
CA TYR A 605 8.98 19.87 -9.15
C TYR A 605 9.22 20.92 -10.24
N LEU A 606 10.45 20.96 -10.70
CA LEU A 606 10.83 21.77 -11.85
C LEU A 606 10.42 21.06 -13.16
N ASN A 607 10.37 21.83 -14.24
CA ASN A 607 10.18 21.27 -15.57
C ASN A 607 11.23 20.19 -15.88
N ASN A 608 10.86 19.20 -16.69
CA ASN A 608 11.71 18.06 -17.07
C ASN A 608 12.04 17.09 -15.92
N GLY A 609 11.20 17.00 -14.87
CA GLY A 609 11.29 15.98 -13.83
C GLY A 609 12.44 16.18 -12.83
N TYR A 610 12.92 17.39 -12.64
CA TYR A 610 13.82 17.73 -11.54
C TYR A 610 13.01 18.03 -10.27
N LEU A 611 13.44 17.46 -9.15
CA LEU A 611 12.92 17.80 -7.83
C LEU A 611 13.93 18.69 -7.09
N LEU A 612 13.51 19.88 -6.72
CA LEU A 612 14.26 20.78 -5.85
C LEU A 612 13.71 20.71 -4.45
N ASN A 613 14.56 20.37 -3.48
CA ASN A 613 14.26 20.43 -2.06
C ASN A 613 15.10 21.54 -1.41
N LEU A 614 14.47 22.39 -0.64
CA LEU A 614 15.12 23.43 0.14
C LEU A 614 14.72 23.29 1.60
N GLY A 615 15.67 23.43 2.51
CA GLY A 615 15.45 23.34 3.95
C GLY A 615 16.17 24.47 4.69
N LEU A 616 15.49 25.09 5.64
CA LEU A 616 16.03 26.06 6.58
C LEU A 616 15.72 25.56 7.99
N THR A 617 16.74 25.36 8.79
CA THR A 617 16.60 24.98 10.20
C THR A 617 17.32 25.98 11.08
N HIS A 618 16.67 26.46 12.15
CA HIS A 618 17.26 27.29 13.15
C HIS A 618 17.13 26.66 14.54
N ALA A 619 18.26 26.40 15.20
CA ALA A 619 18.32 25.98 16.60
C ALA A 619 18.55 27.21 17.48
N PHE A 620 17.55 27.62 18.25
CA PHE A 620 17.56 28.87 19.01
C PHE A 620 18.58 28.86 20.15
N HIS A 621 18.73 27.74 20.85
CA HIS A 621 19.69 27.57 21.96
C HIS A 621 21.13 27.66 21.47
N GLU A 622 21.38 26.98 20.36
CA GLU A 622 22.74 26.94 19.77
C GLU A 622 23.03 28.14 18.86
N ARG A 623 22.02 28.95 18.55
CA ARG A 623 22.07 30.07 17.61
C ARG A 623 22.66 29.64 16.26
N GLU A 624 22.29 28.42 15.84
CA GLU A 624 22.74 27.87 14.57
C GLU A 624 21.62 27.91 13.54
N THR A 625 21.94 28.46 12.39
CA THR A 625 21.06 28.40 11.22
C THR A 625 21.71 27.54 10.16
N ARG A 626 21.00 26.53 9.68
CA ARG A 626 21.43 25.67 8.59
C ARG A 626 20.49 25.85 7.38
N LEU A 627 21.06 26.14 6.23
CA LEU A 627 20.42 26.12 4.94
C LEU A 627 20.87 24.84 4.24
N ALA A 628 19.93 24.07 3.71
CA ALA A 628 20.20 22.87 2.93
C ALA A 628 19.44 22.96 1.59
N GLY A 629 20.00 22.39 0.54
CA GLY A 629 19.38 22.29 -0.75
C GLY A 629 19.74 20.97 -1.41
N ALA A 630 18.79 20.37 -2.13
CA ALA A 630 19.03 19.20 -2.95
C ALA A 630 18.31 19.36 -4.30
N LEU A 631 19.00 18.99 -5.37
CA LEU A 631 18.45 18.90 -6.70
C LEU A 631 18.60 17.47 -7.20
N ASN A 632 17.48 16.85 -7.48
CA ASN A 632 17.40 15.43 -7.79
C ASN A 632 16.69 15.22 -9.13
N LYS A 633 17.07 14.18 -9.87
CA LYS A 633 16.43 13.79 -11.13
C LYS A 633 16.41 12.29 -11.31
N SER A 634 15.24 11.76 -11.62
CA SER A 634 15.08 10.43 -12.19
C SER A 634 15.26 10.49 -13.71
N LEU A 635 16.17 9.65 -14.23
CA LEU A 635 16.43 9.50 -15.65
C LEU A 635 15.78 8.21 -16.21
N GLY A 636 14.80 7.66 -15.48
CA GLY A 636 14.10 6.42 -15.81
C GLY A 636 14.92 5.20 -15.41
N SER A 637 16.09 4.97 -16.01
CA SER A 637 16.96 3.82 -15.70
C SER A 637 17.84 4.02 -14.48
N TYR A 638 18.11 5.25 -14.10
CA TYR A 638 18.91 5.60 -12.92
C TYR A 638 18.54 6.98 -12.40
N GLY A 639 18.97 7.31 -11.21
CA GLY A 639 18.75 8.58 -10.58
C GLY A 639 20.01 9.27 -10.15
N LEU A 640 20.04 10.59 -10.23
CA LEU A 640 21.16 11.44 -9.82
C LEU A 640 20.65 12.51 -8.88
N GLY A 641 21.32 12.68 -7.74
CA GLY A 641 21.06 13.72 -6.76
C GLY A 641 22.32 14.52 -6.42
N VAL A 642 22.15 15.82 -6.25
CA VAL A 642 23.18 16.72 -5.74
C VAL A 642 22.60 17.43 -4.53
N ASN A 643 23.30 17.41 -3.41
CA ASN A 643 22.90 18.10 -2.20
C ASN A 643 24.02 19.01 -1.67
N ALA A 644 23.62 20.07 -1.00
CA ALA A 644 24.56 20.99 -0.36
C ALA A 644 23.93 21.56 0.92
N PHE A 645 24.77 21.87 1.89
CA PHE A 645 24.34 22.63 3.05
C PHE A 645 25.37 23.69 3.46
N TYR A 646 24.87 24.69 4.16
CA TYR A 646 25.69 25.77 4.75
C TYR A 646 25.11 26.14 6.11
N THR A 647 26.02 26.40 7.11
CA THR A 647 25.63 26.91 8.42
C THR A 647 26.19 28.32 8.65
N ASN A 648 25.51 29.11 9.50
CA ASN A 648 26.00 30.42 9.89
C ASN A 648 27.31 30.35 10.71
N ARG A 649 27.74 29.17 11.17
CA ARG A 649 29.05 28.93 11.80
C ARG A 649 30.17 28.72 10.78
N GLY A 650 29.82 28.70 9.50
CA GLY A 650 30.78 28.51 8.40
C GLY A 650 31.01 27.06 8.01
N ASP A 651 30.22 26.13 8.55
CA ASP A 651 30.22 24.75 8.09
C ASP A 651 29.47 24.63 6.76
N TYR A 652 30.00 23.81 5.88
CA TYR A 652 29.37 23.55 4.57
C TYR A 652 29.66 22.14 4.09
N GLY A 653 28.82 21.65 3.19
CA GLY A 653 29.01 20.37 2.54
C GLY A 653 28.38 20.34 1.17
N LEU A 654 28.93 19.47 0.32
CA LEU A 654 28.43 19.15 -1.01
C LEU A 654 28.45 17.64 -1.16
N GLY A 655 27.39 17.05 -1.68
CA GLY A 655 27.28 15.63 -1.95
C GLY A 655 26.67 15.36 -3.32
N VAL A 656 27.09 14.28 -3.94
CA VAL A 656 26.50 13.70 -5.16
C VAL A 656 26.13 12.28 -4.88
N GLN A 657 24.93 11.87 -5.26
CA GLN A 657 24.43 10.53 -5.09
C GLN A 657 23.90 9.99 -6.41
N PHE A 658 24.28 8.78 -6.73
CA PHE A 658 23.79 8.00 -7.88
C PHE A 658 23.05 6.77 -7.35
N PHE A 659 21.86 6.50 -7.88
CA PHE A 659 21.05 5.33 -7.57
C PHE A 659 20.65 4.58 -8.84
N MET A 660 20.70 3.24 -8.80
CA MET A 660 20.24 2.39 -9.88
C MET A 660 19.77 1.04 -9.34
N ALA A 661 18.57 0.65 -9.72
CA ALA A 661 18.05 -0.70 -9.54
C ALA A 661 18.22 -1.51 -10.83
N MET A 662 18.54 -2.79 -10.68
CA MET A 662 18.72 -3.73 -11.80
C MET A 662 17.95 -5.01 -11.54
N GLY A 663 17.28 -5.51 -12.58
CA GLY A 663 16.58 -6.78 -12.58
C GLY A 663 16.71 -7.48 -13.93
N TRP A 664 16.48 -8.78 -13.98
CA TRP A 664 16.49 -9.56 -15.20
C TRP A 664 15.06 -9.91 -15.62
N GLU A 665 14.71 -9.60 -16.84
CA GLU A 665 13.45 -10.05 -17.46
C GLU A 665 13.72 -11.37 -18.22
N PRO A 666 13.20 -12.51 -17.73
CA PRO A 666 13.63 -13.82 -18.24
C PRO A 666 13.12 -14.16 -19.63
N ARG A 667 11.99 -13.60 -20.08
CA ARG A 667 11.41 -13.90 -21.41
C ARG A 667 12.00 -13.05 -22.50
N ALA A 668 12.20 -11.76 -22.25
CA ALA A 668 12.88 -10.87 -23.19
C ALA A 668 14.40 -11.00 -23.11
N MET A 669 14.93 -11.81 -22.16
CA MET A 669 16.37 -12.02 -21.93
C MET A 669 17.14 -10.70 -21.85
N ARG A 670 16.58 -9.70 -21.19
CA ARG A 670 17.18 -8.37 -21.07
C ARG A 670 17.27 -7.90 -19.64
N MET A 671 18.28 -7.07 -19.38
CA MET A 671 18.40 -6.35 -18.11
C MET A 671 17.40 -5.20 -18.09
N THR A 672 16.63 -5.10 -17.01
CA THR A 672 15.80 -3.93 -16.71
C THR A 672 16.51 -3.04 -15.72
N LEU A 673 16.54 -1.74 -15.99
CA LEU A 673 17.12 -0.73 -15.14
C LEU A 673 16.01 0.23 -14.69
N ASP A 674 16.02 0.62 -13.42
CA ASP A 674 15.03 1.54 -12.87
C ASP A 674 15.70 2.50 -11.87
N ALA A 675 15.20 3.72 -11.83
CA ALA A 675 15.57 4.71 -10.81
C ALA A 675 14.88 4.48 -9.47
N GLN A 676 13.99 3.49 -9.37
CA GLN A 676 13.29 3.14 -8.15
C GLN A 676 13.73 1.75 -7.64
N PRO A 677 13.73 1.52 -6.33
CA PRO A 677 14.11 0.22 -5.75
C PRO A 677 13.23 -0.93 -6.27
N MET A 678 13.86 -2.08 -6.51
CA MET A 678 13.20 -3.31 -6.97
C MET A 678 13.48 -4.51 -6.07
N ALA A 679 14.61 -4.52 -5.37
CA ALA A 679 15.14 -5.73 -4.74
C ALA A 679 14.27 -6.26 -3.58
N ASN A 680 13.53 -5.42 -2.87
CA ASN A 680 12.65 -5.85 -1.77
C ASN A 680 11.23 -6.25 -2.23
N MET A 681 11.00 -6.31 -3.54
CA MET A 681 9.70 -6.59 -4.13
C MET A 681 9.77 -7.75 -5.12
N GLY A 682 8.62 -8.35 -5.42
CA GLY A 682 8.50 -9.32 -6.48
C GLY A 682 8.17 -8.69 -7.82
N ALA A 683 8.24 -9.50 -8.87
CA ALA A 683 7.83 -9.09 -10.21
C ALA A 683 7.12 -10.24 -10.94
N ALA A 684 6.38 -9.90 -11.99
CA ALA A 684 5.83 -10.88 -12.91
C ALA A 684 6.09 -10.47 -14.37
N SER A 685 6.45 -11.45 -15.19
CA SER A 685 6.49 -11.34 -16.64
C SER A 685 5.22 -11.97 -17.18
N VAL A 686 4.31 -11.14 -17.65
CA VAL A 686 3.01 -11.55 -18.19
C VAL A 686 3.08 -11.55 -19.70
N ARG A 687 2.61 -12.62 -20.33
CA ARG A 687 2.46 -12.74 -21.76
C ARG A 687 0.99 -12.95 -22.10
N VAL A 688 0.48 -12.15 -23.03
CA VAL A 688 -0.86 -12.23 -23.57
C VAL A 688 -0.77 -12.55 -25.05
N PHE A 689 -1.47 -13.58 -25.50
CA PHE A 689 -1.42 -14.04 -26.88
C PHE A 689 -2.75 -14.64 -27.34
N LEU A 690 -3.05 -14.55 -28.61
CA LEU A 690 -4.18 -15.19 -29.25
C LEU A 690 -3.84 -16.65 -29.50
N ASP A 691 -4.44 -17.55 -28.74
CA ASP A 691 -4.27 -19.00 -28.77
C ASP A 691 -5.14 -19.60 -29.89
N LYS A 692 -4.57 -19.69 -31.10
CA LYS A 692 -5.30 -20.16 -32.30
C LYS A 692 -5.50 -21.66 -32.36
N ASN A 693 -4.56 -22.41 -31.78
CA ASN A 693 -4.62 -23.88 -31.74
C ASN A 693 -5.37 -24.41 -30.49
N LEU A 694 -5.63 -23.54 -29.51
CA LEU A 694 -6.34 -23.81 -28.24
C LEU A 694 -5.60 -24.75 -27.29
N ASP A 695 -4.26 -24.81 -27.37
CA ASP A 695 -3.45 -25.65 -26.50
C ASP A 695 -3.00 -24.92 -25.19
N GLY A 696 -3.18 -23.62 -25.10
CA GLY A 696 -2.86 -22.78 -23.96
C GLY A 696 -1.38 -22.45 -23.81
N ARG A 697 -0.58 -22.66 -24.86
CA ARG A 697 0.85 -22.38 -24.87
C ARG A 697 1.19 -21.53 -26.08
N MET A 698 2.01 -20.51 -25.89
CA MET A 698 2.49 -19.67 -26.97
C MET A 698 3.46 -20.44 -27.86
N ASP A 699 3.13 -20.66 -29.13
CA ASP A 699 3.96 -21.28 -30.16
C ASP A 699 3.93 -20.49 -31.48
N GLU A 700 4.45 -21.07 -32.59
CA GLU A 700 4.52 -20.41 -33.89
C GLU A 700 3.15 -20.20 -34.55
N ALA A 701 2.11 -20.92 -34.13
CA ALA A 701 0.75 -20.79 -34.65
C ALA A 701 0.00 -19.60 -34.05
N ASP A 702 0.47 -19.08 -32.92
CA ASP A 702 -0.18 -18.09 -32.12
C ASP A 702 0.30 -16.65 -32.41
N GLU A 703 -0.48 -15.67 -32.02
CA GLU A 703 -0.15 -14.27 -32.21
C GLU A 703 -0.02 -13.52 -30.87
N PRO A 704 1.08 -12.78 -30.63
CA PRO A 704 1.20 -11.93 -29.48
C PRO A 704 0.19 -10.78 -29.54
N ILE A 705 -0.48 -10.49 -28.42
CA ILE A 705 -1.42 -9.37 -28.33
C ILE A 705 -0.69 -8.17 -27.72
N SER A 706 -0.53 -7.12 -28.51
CA SER A 706 0.03 -5.84 -28.07
C SER A 706 -1.06 -4.95 -27.46
N GLY A 707 -0.71 -4.13 -26.48
CA GLY A 707 -1.64 -3.15 -25.89
C GLY A 707 -2.63 -3.71 -24.87
N ALA A 708 -2.60 -5.03 -24.59
CA ALA A 708 -3.47 -5.62 -23.58
C ALA A 708 -3.21 -5.04 -22.18
N GLY A 709 -4.26 -4.56 -21.53
CA GLY A 709 -4.24 -4.03 -20.18
C GLY A 709 -4.30 -5.16 -19.14
N LEU A 710 -3.69 -4.91 -17.99
CA LEU A 710 -3.63 -5.86 -16.89
C LEU A 710 -4.25 -5.27 -15.63
N THR A 711 -4.83 -6.12 -14.80
CA THR A 711 -5.32 -5.74 -13.47
C THR A 711 -4.56 -6.48 -12.38
N ILE A 712 -4.30 -5.78 -11.28
CA ILE A 712 -3.71 -6.34 -10.06
C ILE A 712 -4.70 -6.12 -8.92
N ASN A 713 -5.14 -7.20 -8.27
CA ASN A 713 -6.16 -7.15 -7.21
C ASN A 713 -7.40 -6.33 -7.64
N GLY A 714 -7.81 -6.47 -8.91
CA GLY A 714 -8.95 -5.77 -9.48
C GLY A 714 -8.72 -4.30 -9.85
N ALA A 715 -7.53 -3.75 -9.61
CA ALA A 715 -7.15 -2.41 -10.04
C ALA A 715 -6.38 -2.44 -11.36
N ASN A 716 -6.64 -1.49 -12.26
CA ASN A 716 -5.93 -1.40 -13.52
C ASN A 716 -4.45 -1.06 -13.29
N PHE A 717 -3.57 -1.77 -13.98
CA PHE A 717 -2.14 -1.53 -13.92
C PHE A 717 -1.67 -0.78 -15.18
N LEU A 718 -0.68 0.11 -15.00
CA LEU A 718 -0.21 0.99 -16.09
C LEU A 718 0.47 0.26 -17.23
N ALA A 719 1.22 -0.82 -16.92
CA ALA A 719 1.93 -1.53 -17.96
C ALA A 719 0.92 -2.26 -18.85
N ARG A 720 1.09 -2.10 -20.16
CA ARG A 720 0.41 -2.86 -21.18
C ARG A 720 1.41 -3.75 -21.90
N THR A 721 0.92 -4.77 -22.57
CA THR A 721 1.77 -5.65 -23.37
C THR A 721 2.41 -4.91 -24.55
N ASP A 722 3.66 -5.19 -24.81
CA ASP A 722 4.42 -4.69 -25.96
C ASP A 722 4.11 -5.48 -27.26
N ALA A 723 4.80 -5.17 -28.36
CA ALA A 723 4.61 -5.84 -29.64
C ALA A 723 4.90 -7.36 -29.62
N SER A 724 5.56 -7.85 -28.60
CA SER A 724 5.80 -9.29 -28.36
C SER A 724 4.76 -9.92 -27.40
N GLY A 725 3.71 -9.19 -27.06
CA GLY A 725 2.70 -9.60 -26.12
C GLY A 725 3.16 -9.66 -24.65
N LEU A 726 4.33 -9.06 -24.31
CA LEU A 726 4.92 -9.11 -22.99
C LEU A 726 4.66 -7.82 -22.20
N ALA A 727 4.32 -7.97 -20.92
CA ALA A 727 4.29 -6.89 -19.96
C ALA A 727 5.06 -7.29 -18.69
N THR A 728 5.89 -6.40 -18.19
CA THR A 728 6.60 -6.60 -16.92
C THR A 728 5.88 -5.86 -15.80
N LEU A 729 5.35 -6.61 -14.83
CA LEU A 729 4.78 -6.08 -13.61
C LEU A 729 5.87 -6.03 -12.54
N ALA A 730 6.45 -4.87 -12.33
CA ALA A 730 7.45 -4.67 -11.29
C ALA A 730 6.81 -4.23 -9.98
N ARG A 731 7.52 -4.37 -8.87
CA ARG A 731 7.14 -3.87 -7.55
C ARG A 731 5.85 -4.47 -6.99
N LEU A 732 5.62 -5.77 -7.22
CA LEU A 732 4.52 -6.50 -6.59
C LEU A 732 4.81 -6.71 -5.10
N PRO A 733 3.78 -6.60 -4.21
CA PRO A 733 3.96 -6.79 -2.78
C PRO A 733 4.43 -8.20 -2.48
N ALA A 734 5.56 -8.30 -1.74
CA ALA A 734 6.14 -9.60 -1.42
C ALA A 734 5.33 -10.35 -0.37
N HIS A 735 5.31 -11.69 -0.46
CA HIS A 735 4.72 -12.63 0.50
C HIS A 735 3.22 -12.45 0.75
N GLN A 736 2.51 -11.80 -0.19
CA GLN A 736 1.07 -11.61 -0.15
C GLN A 736 0.42 -12.21 -1.39
N HIS A 737 -0.81 -12.69 -1.24
CA HIS A 737 -1.58 -13.14 -2.40
C HIS A 737 -1.86 -11.95 -3.32
N THR A 738 -1.50 -12.11 -4.57
CA THR A 738 -1.67 -11.10 -5.62
C THR A 738 -2.40 -11.73 -6.79
N ASP A 739 -3.55 -11.19 -7.14
CA ASP A 739 -4.36 -11.63 -8.26
C ASP A 739 -4.06 -10.79 -9.49
N ILE A 740 -3.71 -11.43 -10.57
CA ILE A 740 -3.38 -10.80 -11.85
C ILE A 740 -4.36 -11.31 -12.91
N ALA A 741 -4.95 -10.40 -13.67
CA ALA A 741 -5.86 -10.72 -14.76
C ALA A 741 -5.65 -9.78 -15.95
N VAL A 742 -6.10 -10.21 -17.13
CA VAL A 742 -6.19 -9.35 -18.31
C VAL A 742 -7.52 -8.58 -18.24
N ASP A 743 -7.48 -7.29 -18.56
CA ASP A 743 -8.70 -6.50 -18.75
C ASP A 743 -9.29 -6.81 -20.13
N PRO A 744 -10.43 -7.52 -20.24
CA PRO A 744 -11.02 -7.85 -21.53
C PRO A 744 -11.39 -6.63 -22.38
N ASN A 745 -11.70 -5.50 -21.71
CA ASN A 745 -12.06 -4.27 -22.42
C ASN A 745 -10.85 -3.57 -23.08
N SER A 746 -9.65 -4.04 -22.80
CA SER A 746 -8.42 -3.54 -23.41
C SER A 746 -8.00 -4.30 -24.67
N LEU A 747 -8.69 -5.38 -25.00
CA LEU A 747 -8.42 -6.18 -26.19
C LEU A 747 -9.07 -5.51 -27.43
N ASP A 748 -8.39 -5.60 -28.57
CA ASP A 748 -8.80 -4.89 -29.79
C ASP A 748 -10.12 -5.46 -30.38
N ASP A 749 -10.40 -6.75 -30.17
CA ASP A 749 -11.60 -7.43 -30.65
C ASP A 749 -12.53 -7.77 -29.47
N PRO A 750 -13.79 -7.36 -29.50
CA PRO A 750 -14.78 -7.70 -28.46
C PRO A 750 -15.04 -9.20 -28.29
N GLN A 751 -14.76 -10.01 -29.32
CA GLN A 751 -14.87 -11.47 -29.25
C GLN A 751 -13.69 -12.14 -28.57
N TRP A 752 -12.59 -11.39 -28.34
CA TRP A 752 -11.43 -11.92 -27.66
C TRP A 752 -11.67 -11.96 -26.15
N GLN A 753 -11.52 -13.15 -25.58
CA GLN A 753 -11.67 -13.34 -24.14
C GLN A 753 -10.51 -14.14 -23.57
N PRO A 754 -9.96 -13.75 -22.42
CA PRO A 754 -8.96 -14.56 -21.73
C PRO A 754 -9.57 -15.92 -21.33
N ARG A 755 -8.92 -17.02 -21.67
CA ARG A 755 -9.37 -18.37 -21.31
C ARG A 755 -9.28 -18.64 -19.80
N THR A 756 -8.40 -17.94 -19.14
CA THR A 756 -8.25 -17.94 -17.68
C THR A 756 -8.67 -16.57 -17.15
N PRO A 757 -9.67 -16.49 -16.26
CA PRO A 757 -10.19 -15.21 -15.77
C PRO A 757 -9.15 -14.41 -14.97
N GLY A 758 -8.13 -15.08 -14.41
CA GLY A 758 -7.02 -14.50 -13.67
C GLY A 758 -6.19 -15.58 -13.02
N VAL A 759 -5.07 -15.20 -12.45
CA VAL A 759 -4.12 -16.08 -11.78
C VAL A 759 -3.71 -15.47 -10.46
N ARG A 760 -3.66 -16.28 -9.41
CA ARG A 760 -3.17 -15.91 -8.08
C ARG A 760 -1.74 -16.36 -7.89
N ILE A 761 -0.86 -15.43 -7.54
CA ILE A 761 0.54 -15.68 -7.20
C ILE A 761 0.87 -15.20 -5.80
N VAL A 762 2.01 -15.63 -5.27
CA VAL A 762 2.67 -15.06 -4.10
C VAL A 762 4.02 -14.51 -4.57
N PRO A 763 4.12 -13.20 -4.87
CA PRO A 763 5.38 -12.61 -5.30
C PRO A 763 6.45 -12.73 -4.20
N ARG A 764 7.71 -12.91 -4.60
CA ARG A 764 8.87 -12.98 -3.71
C ARG A 764 9.94 -11.97 -4.12
N PRO A 765 10.71 -11.41 -3.16
CA PRO A 765 11.81 -10.52 -3.47
C PRO A 765 12.82 -11.15 -4.45
N GLY A 766 13.21 -10.38 -5.47
CA GLY A 766 14.18 -10.84 -6.48
C GLY A 766 13.68 -11.93 -7.42
N LYS A 767 12.37 -12.23 -7.43
CA LYS A 767 11.79 -13.26 -8.28
C LYS A 767 10.82 -12.68 -9.30
N VAL A 768 10.99 -13.11 -10.56
CA VAL A 768 10.03 -12.85 -11.65
C VAL A 768 9.17 -14.10 -11.85
N SER A 769 7.86 -13.96 -11.62
CA SER A 769 6.86 -15.00 -11.91
C SER A 769 6.47 -14.93 -13.38
N SER A 770 6.54 -16.04 -14.10
CA SER A 770 6.15 -16.10 -15.52
C SER A 770 4.67 -16.52 -15.62
N ILE A 771 3.83 -15.68 -16.22
CA ILE A 771 2.39 -15.89 -16.35
C ILE A 771 2.02 -15.82 -17.83
N ASP A 772 1.22 -16.77 -18.29
CA ASP A 772 0.66 -16.79 -19.64
C ASP A 772 -0.86 -16.64 -19.59
N PHE A 773 -1.38 -15.72 -20.38
CA PHE A 773 -2.81 -15.56 -20.61
C PHE A 773 -3.14 -15.87 -22.06
N PRO A 774 -3.53 -17.13 -22.37
CA PRO A 774 -4.09 -17.45 -23.66
C PRO A 774 -5.44 -16.78 -23.83
N VAL A 775 -5.65 -16.09 -24.93
CA VAL A 775 -6.88 -15.44 -25.34
C VAL A 775 -7.48 -16.25 -26.48
N GLY A 776 -8.76 -16.58 -26.38
CA GLY A 776 -9.46 -17.26 -27.45
C GLY A 776 -10.50 -16.36 -28.11
N VAL A 777 -10.79 -16.61 -29.36
CA VAL A 777 -11.92 -15.99 -30.06
C VAL A 777 -13.19 -16.69 -29.59
N THR A 778 -14.13 -15.94 -29.02
CA THR A 778 -15.39 -16.48 -28.54
C THR A 778 -16.51 -16.25 -29.56
N GLY A 779 -17.47 -17.17 -29.56
CA GLY A 779 -18.70 -17.04 -30.35
C GLY A 779 -19.86 -16.51 -29.51
N GLU A 780 -20.96 -16.31 -30.19
CA GLU A 780 -22.23 -15.93 -29.59
C GLU A 780 -23.42 -16.71 -30.17
N VAL A 781 -24.48 -16.77 -29.41
CA VAL A 781 -25.75 -17.36 -29.84
C VAL A 781 -26.89 -16.41 -29.48
N ASP A 782 -27.73 -16.14 -30.47
CA ASP A 782 -28.94 -15.34 -30.28
C ASP A 782 -30.19 -16.10 -30.71
N GLY A 783 -31.33 -15.59 -30.29
CA GLY A 783 -32.66 -16.12 -30.65
C GLY A 783 -33.76 -15.49 -29.83
N THR A 784 -34.91 -16.05 -29.91
CA THR A 784 -36.12 -15.59 -29.18
C THR A 784 -36.73 -16.74 -28.40
N THR A 785 -37.14 -16.49 -27.19
CA THR A 785 -37.87 -17.45 -26.35
C THR A 785 -39.38 -17.27 -26.54
N TYR A 786 -40.09 -18.38 -26.77
CA TYR A 786 -41.53 -18.39 -27.00
C TYR A 786 -42.23 -19.29 -26.00
N LEU A 787 -43.39 -18.87 -25.56
CA LEU A 787 -44.35 -19.66 -24.79
C LEU A 787 -45.45 -20.20 -25.73
N TYR A 788 -45.62 -21.50 -25.70
CA TYR A 788 -46.80 -22.16 -26.29
C TYR A 788 -47.84 -22.30 -25.18
N ALA A 789 -48.96 -21.60 -25.35
CA ALA A 789 -50.08 -21.70 -24.43
C ALA A 789 -51.40 -21.55 -25.23
N ARG A 790 -52.36 -22.44 -24.99
CA ARG A 790 -53.71 -22.44 -25.65
C ARG A 790 -53.65 -22.39 -27.18
N GLY A 791 -52.71 -23.12 -27.76
CA GLY A 791 -52.52 -23.18 -29.21
C GLY A 791 -51.91 -21.97 -29.88
N ALA A 792 -51.42 -20.96 -29.12
CA ALA A 792 -50.76 -19.77 -29.63
C ALA A 792 -49.29 -19.74 -29.20
N ARG A 793 -48.41 -19.31 -30.12
CA ARG A 793 -46.98 -19.05 -29.89
C ARG A 793 -46.76 -17.58 -29.61
N ARG A 794 -46.24 -17.23 -28.44
CA ARG A 794 -46.04 -15.86 -28.02
C ARG A 794 -44.64 -15.71 -27.44
N ALA A 795 -43.94 -14.61 -27.79
CA ALA A 795 -42.64 -14.31 -27.19
C ALA A 795 -42.79 -14.10 -25.67
N ILE A 796 -41.84 -14.63 -24.91
CA ILE A 796 -41.78 -14.54 -23.44
C ILE A 796 -40.39 -14.08 -23.00
N GLY A 797 -40.36 -13.00 -22.19
CA GLY A 797 -39.15 -12.46 -21.59
C GLY A 797 -38.85 -13.02 -20.20
N ASP A 798 -37.77 -12.54 -19.61
CA ASP A 798 -37.26 -12.88 -18.26
C ASP A 798 -36.93 -14.37 -18.07
N LEU A 799 -36.71 -15.12 -19.14
CA LEU A 799 -36.21 -16.49 -19.06
C LEU A 799 -34.68 -16.51 -19.04
N ARG A 800 -34.16 -17.24 -18.08
CA ARG A 800 -32.69 -17.47 -17.98
C ARG A 800 -32.32 -18.63 -18.89
N LEU A 801 -31.45 -18.34 -19.85
CA LEU A 801 -30.89 -19.29 -20.78
C LEU A 801 -29.46 -19.64 -20.37
N GLU A 802 -29.13 -20.90 -20.56
CA GLU A 802 -27.83 -21.45 -20.17
C GLU A 802 -27.24 -22.22 -21.34
N VAL A 803 -25.97 -21.96 -21.61
CA VAL A 803 -25.11 -22.81 -22.43
C VAL A 803 -24.34 -23.71 -21.49
N VAL A 804 -24.46 -25.02 -21.67
CA VAL A 804 -23.85 -26.02 -20.81
C VAL A 804 -22.96 -26.98 -21.62
N ASP A 805 -21.88 -27.45 -20.98
CA ASP A 805 -21.01 -28.49 -21.55
C ASP A 805 -21.62 -29.91 -21.41
N TYR A 806 -20.89 -30.92 -21.88
CA TYR A 806 -21.27 -32.31 -21.76
C TYR A 806 -21.44 -32.83 -20.32
N GLN A 807 -20.80 -32.12 -19.35
CA GLN A 807 -20.93 -32.39 -17.90
C GLN A 807 -22.10 -31.64 -17.28
N ARG A 808 -22.89 -30.92 -18.06
CA ARG A 808 -23.99 -30.05 -17.64
C ARG A 808 -23.56 -28.84 -16.81
N LYS A 809 -22.30 -28.50 -16.86
CA LYS A 809 -21.78 -27.27 -16.23
C LYS A 809 -22.15 -26.08 -17.10
N VAL A 810 -22.69 -25.02 -16.47
CA VAL A 810 -23.00 -23.75 -17.16
C VAL A 810 -21.69 -23.05 -17.51
N VAL A 811 -21.49 -22.77 -18.79
CA VAL A 811 -20.32 -22.06 -19.35
C VAL A 811 -20.66 -20.61 -19.70
N ALA A 812 -21.91 -20.35 -20.10
CA ALA A 812 -22.41 -19.01 -20.36
C ALA A 812 -23.90 -18.93 -20.08
N SER A 813 -24.43 -17.74 -19.78
CA SER A 813 -25.87 -17.56 -19.59
C SER A 813 -26.32 -16.14 -19.90
N ALA A 814 -27.57 -15.96 -20.31
CA ALA A 814 -28.24 -14.68 -20.45
C ALA A 814 -29.68 -14.75 -19.97
N VAL A 815 -30.32 -13.59 -19.83
CA VAL A 815 -31.76 -13.51 -19.56
C VAL A 815 -32.42 -12.86 -20.78
N SER A 816 -33.50 -13.46 -21.28
CA SER A 816 -34.23 -12.90 -22.39
C SER A 816 -34.89 -11.58 -22.05
N ALA A 817 -34.83 -10.63 -22.97
CA ALA A 817 -35.49 -9.33 -22.87
C ALA A 817 -37.03 -9.45 -22.89
N SER A 818 -37.76 -8.38 -22.63
CA SER A 818 -39.23 -8.39 -22.54
C SER A 818 -39.96 -8.84 -23.80
N ASP A 819 -39.29 -8.73 -24.96
CA ASP A 819 -39.77 -9.25 -26.28
C ASP A 819 -39.34 -10.68 -26.56
N GLY A 820 -38.70 -11.35 -25.58
CA GLY A 820 -38.18 -12.71 -25.68
C GLY A 820 -36.79 -12.82 -26.32
N TYR A 821 -36.23 -11.74 -26.87
CA TYR A 821 -34.94 -11.78 -27.52
C TYR A 821 -33.82 -12.01 -26.50
N TYR A 822 -32.83 -12.81 -26.87
CA TYR A 822 -31.66 -13.05 -26.04
C TYR A 822 -30.37 -13.12 -26.88
N VAL A 823 -29.28 -12.77 -26.27
CA VAL A 823 -27.90 -12.96 -26.79
C VAL A 823 -27.04 -13.53 -25.68
N ILE A 824 -26.37 -14.64 -25.95
CA ILE A 824 -25.35 -15.21 -25.06
C ILE A 824 -23.98 -15.06 -25.75
N THR A 825 -23.09 -14.27 -25.19
CA THR A 825 -21.76 -14.01 -25.71
C THR A 825 -20.67 -14.70 -24.89
N GLY A 826 -19.42 -14.69 -25.37
CA GLY A 826 -18.30 -15.21 -24.61
C GLY A 826 -18.21 -16.73 -24.54
N ILE A 827 -18.76 -17.44 -25.55
CA ILE A 827 -18.71 -18.88 -25.62
C ILE A 827 -17.46 -19.31 -26.38
N PHE A 828 -16.55 -20.00 -25.69
CA PHE A 828 -15.34 -20.51 -26.34
C PHE A 828 -15.65 -21.59 -27.39
N PRO A 829 -14.73 -21.83 -28.36
CA PRO A 829 -14.90 -22.91 -29.34
C PRO A 829 -15.13 -24.25 -28.68
N GLY A 830 -16.13 -25.00 -29.18
CA GLY A 830 -16.54 -26.30 -28.64
C GLY A 830 -17.96 -26.68 -29.00
N GLU A 831 -18.38 -27.82 -28.50
CA GLU A 831 -19.75 -28.33 -28.61
C GLU A 831 -20.48 -28.20 -27.27
N TYR A 832 -21.67 -27.62 -27.30
CA TYR A 832 -22.42 -27.24 -26.11
C TYR A 832 -23.92 -27.56 -26.34
N PHE A 833 -24.66 -27.43 -25.24
CA PHE A 833 -26.11 -27.49 -25.28
C PHE A 833 -26.71 -26.19 -24.76
N LEU A 834 -27.61 -25.63 -25.52
CA LEU A 834 -28.41 -24.47 -25.14
C LEU A 834 -29.73 -24.97 -24.54
N ARG A 835 -30.12 -24.40 -23.38
CA ARG A 835 -31.33 -24.74 -22.66
C ARG A 835 -31.91 -23.56 -21.88
N VAL A 836 -33.14 -23.64 -21.46
CA VAL A 836 -33.67 -22.78 -20.39
C VAL A 836 -33.25 -23.35 -19.03
N ALA A 837 -32.96 -22.48 -18.06
CA ALA A 837 -32.50 -22.87 -16.71
C ALA A 837 -33.57 -23.77 -16.03
N PRO A 838 -33.24 -25.03 -15.66
CA PRO A 838 -34.19 -25.99 -15.13
C PRO A 838 -34.90 -25.54 -13.84
N GLU A 839 -34.17 -24.81 -12.98
CA GLU A 839 -34.74 -24.27 -11.74
C GLU A 839 -35.84 -23.23 -12.01
N GLN A 840 -35.65 -22.43 -13.07
CA GLN A 840 -36.68 -21.45 -13.47
C GLN A 840 -37.89 -22.10 -14.12
N LEU A 841 -37.68 -23.09 -14.97
CA LEU A 841 -38.76 -23.87 -15.55
C LEU A 841 -39.64 -24.46 -14.45
N LYS A 842 -39.05 -25.16 -13.49
CA LYS A 842 -39.75 -25.72 -12.34
C LYS A 842 -40.50 -24.69 -11.53
N ARG A 843 -39.89 -23.53 -11.28
CA ARG A 843 -40.53 -22.44 -10.52
C ARG A 843 -41.74 -21.84 -11.22
N LEU A 844 -41.72 -21.80 -12.56
CA LEU A 844 -42.76 -21.20 -13.37
C LEU A 844 -43.80 -22.22 -13.87
N GLY A 845 -43.64 -23.52 -13.56
CA GLY A 845 -44.49 -24.58 -14.06
C GLY A 845 -44.42 -24.71 -15.59
N LEU A 846 -43.21 -24.59 -16.14
CA LEU A 846 -42.96 -24.67 -17.57
C LEU A 846 -42.08 -25.88 -17.90
N THR A 847 -42.29 -26.39 -19.11
CA THR A 847 -41.41 -27.40 -19.73
C THR A 847 -40.79 -26.83 -20.99
N ASP A 848 -39.55 -27.16 -21.31
CA ASP A 848 -38.92 -26.76 -22.56
C ASP A 848 -38.89 -27.89 -23.60
N THR A 849 -38.50 -27.56 -24.82
CA THR A 849 -38.34 -28.55 -25.90
C THR A 849 -37.05 -29.36 -25.75
N GLY A 850 -36.29 -29.18 -24.66
CA GLY A 850 -35.07 -29.90 -24.36
C GLY A 850 -33.79 -29.13 -24.67
N MET A 851 -32.69 -29.86 -24.67
CA MET A 851 -31.36 -29.27 -24.93
C MET A 851 -31.08 -29.23 -26.43
N HIS A 852 -30.72 -28.04 -26.93
CA HIS A 852 -30.34 -27.82 -28.32
C HIS A 852 -28.82 -27.82 -28.46
N MET A 853 -28.27 -28.74 -29.23
CA MET A 853 -26.84 -28.80 -29.51
C MET A 853 -26.41 -27.61 -30.36
N ILE A 854 -25.34 -26.92 -29.93
CA ILE A 854 -24.71 -25.84 -30.66
C ILE A 854 -23.19 -26.07 -30.76
N THR A 855 -22.59 -25.68 -31.86
CA THR A 855 -21.13 -25.80 -32.09
C THR A 855 -20.57 -24.43 -32.38
N ILE A 856 -19.59 -24.00 -31.58
CA ILE A 856 -18.82 -22.77 -31.80
C ILE A 856 -17.48 -23.15 -32.42
N GLY A 857 -17.21 -22.62 -33.61
CA GLY A 857 -15.94 -22.82 -34.31
C GLY A 857 -14.77 -22.02 -33.74
N LYS A 858 -13.55 -22.35 -34.16
CA LYS A 858 -12.30 -21.74 -33.66
C LYS A 858 -12.19 -20.23 -33.98
N ASP A 859 -12.85 -19.75 -35.02
CA ASP A 859 -12.82 -18.37 -35.47
C ASP A 859 -13.95 -17.50 -34.86
N GLY A 860 -14.64 -18.02 -33.85
CA GLY A 860 -15.77 -17.34 -33.21
C GLY A 860 -17.03 -17.37 -34.07
N THR A 861 -17.89 -18.38 -33.88
CA THR A 861 -19.13 -18.52 -34.65
C THR A 861 -20.23 -17.68 -34.03
N VAL A 862 -20.95 -16.91 -34.86
CA VAL A 862 -22.20 -16.24 -34.49
C VAL A 862 -23.35 -17.14 -34.95
N LEU A 863 -24.13 -17.68 -33.99
CA LEU A 863 -25.26 -18.53 -34.26
C LEU A 863 -26.56 -17.75 -34.07
N ASN A 864 -27.11 -17.26 -35.20
CA ASN A 864 -28.32 -16.46 -35.16
C ASN A 864 -29.61 -17.32 -35.17
N GLY A 865 -30.67 -16.79 -34.56
CA GLY A 865 -32.03 -17.31 -34.62
C GLY A 865 -32.22 -18.67 -33.98
N ARG A 866 -31.52 -18.97 -32.88
CA ARG A 866 -31.72 -20.19 -32.09
C ARG A 866 -32.89 -20.04 -31.13
N ASP A 867 -34.08 -20.08 -31.68
CA ASP A 867 -35.31 -19.93 -30.90
C ASP A 867 -35.53 -21.11 -29.94
N LEU A 868 -36.05 -20.79 -28.74
CA LEU A 868 -36.39 -21.77 -27.72
C LEU A 868 -37.87 -21.67 -27.36
N ASP A 869 -38.54 -22.82 -27.40
CA ASP A 869 -39.97 -22.92 -27.09
C ASP A 869 -40.17 -23.52 -25.69
N VAL A 870 -40.99 -22.89 -24.86
CA VAL A 870 -41.42 -23.43 -23.57
C VAL A 870 -42.95 -23.61 -23.57
N ARG A 871 -43.46 -24.60 -22.81
CA ARG A 871 -44.88 -24.93 -22.68
C ARG A 871 -45.30 -24.91 -21.21
N ALA A 872 -46.55 -24.61 -20.95
CA ALA A 872 -47.10 -24.79 -19.60
C ALA A 872 -47.17 -26.30 -19.27
N GLU A 873 -46.83 -26.68 -18.04
CA GLU A 873 -46.82 -28.07 -17.59
C GLU A 873 -48.21 -28.74 -17.74
N ASP A 874 -49.29 -27.97 -17.65
CA ASP A 874 -50.68 -28.42 -17.82
C ASP A 874 -51.07 -28.70 -19.30
N GLU A 875 -50.25 -28.30 -20.26
CA GLU A 875 -50.46 -28.49 -21.70
C GLU A 875 -49.36 -29.38 -22.37
N ALA A 876 -48.49 -30.04 -21.58
CA ALA A 876 -47.34 -30.84 -22.04
C ALA A 876 -47.70 -32.31 -22.33
#